data_65684370b2ceb9ebb78c7887e6426082
#
_entry.id   65684370b2ceb9ebb78c7887e6426082
#
_cell.length_a   1.000
_cell.length_b   1.000
_cell.length_c   1.000
_cell.angle_alpha   90.00
_cell.angle_beta   90.00
_cell.angle_gamma   90.00
#
_symmetry.space_group_name_H-M   'P 1'
#
loop_
_entity.id
_entity.type
_entity.pdbx_description
1 polymer ?
#
loop_
_entity_poly.entity_id
_entity_poly.type
_entity_poly.pdbx_seq_one_letter_code
_entity_poly.pdbx_strand_id
1 'polypeptide(L)'
;MKRGMREAIIGNPVILQGMLYLVLKLMSLKFVLNATFRRLIKNEYGTFDRTIALQTRDKSIKLYVVFHDGRMTVRRGVPAHADVTIVYRSPQVIREFATLSPEEMLNYLLTNKLTFRGNLSHLSRFAYILNNFAPGKKGRPVKDGAAPAAGGHAPAVRTGLISRRGELRSTPGDRVKYLREPYLQAYTIGDFPGLRAQRELHFTARPCVCAERARLITQYFLDTGFEYDRSGNRRQPVLRQAQALKYLLTNKRPIIRENSMIAGTTTSRDVGVIIYPEGHGITLWPELRTVSGRKLQPYDIEEEDREILDKQVFPFWSDRNVREYARLSNNFPRYQELDERFVLYFMWKTVALSHTVADFPRLLAHGVMPIIEDAARRKEEAQDEQKRGFYSAIETALRGVLIYAEHLEQEAQRLAVQAGNADRYRRLADMLHRVPAHGARNLDEAVQSLWIFWVALHNESTNAGLSLGHLDRWLQPYFESDMERLSPGKEQEAYVFHALELIGNFFFRCQDHLPLVADVGNKLFGGSSSDQAITLGGVDRSGKSAVCDMTYIFLKVTEMLTVRDPNMNARYHPGVNSDEYLRRLVEVNMVTSATPSIHNDAAMIQSLKSVGFREEDAREWCATGCVEPTIPGRHFGHTNSMMFNMVAALEMALNDGVHPLMDEQIGPKTGSIMEGAFAAFEDFYRAFERQLRFLAYQTIDYNNSLGLAHQDIRPTPILSSLFEGPLDRAKDLTEGGALYNTSGVACIGLTDIVDSLMTIKKLVYDEKRTDFATLRKAVDANFEGYEKLHTMIRNRVAKFGSDEREVNLLAQRVIDTVFDIFYTRTNYRGGHYLVGFWSMSNHVAFGTLSGALPSGRLRYKPFTPGLTPENVRGVDLLSSIRTIAGLRPERMPNNIAFNVKVAPDSRDTHEETVNQITAYAKSYFELGGMQMQFNIVTTETLRDAMEHPENYRNLLVRVSGYNAYFVELDRDLQLEIISRQQMRV
;
A
#
# COMPACT_ATOMS: atom_id res chain seq x y z
N MET A 1 6.69 4.46 -51.08
CA MET A 1 5.38 4.02 -51.59
C MET A 1 4.78 2.78 -50.91
N LYS A 2 5.53 1.72 -50.60
CA LYS A 2 4.98 0.50 -49.96
C LYS A 2 4.48 0.65 -48.50
N ARG A 3 5.01 1.59 -47.68
CA ARG A 3 4.59 1.78 -46.27
C ARG A 3 3.28 2.58 -46.17
N GLY A 4 3.14 3.66 -46.91
CA GLY A 4 1.92 4.47 -46.91
C GLY A 4 0.70 3.75 -47.53
N MET A 5 0.92 2.90 -48.51
CA MET A 5 -0.15 2.11 -49.14
C MET A 5 -0.64 0.96 -48.21
N ARG A 6 0.27 0.36 -47.40
CA ARG A 6 -0.09 -0.58 -46.33
C ARG A 6 -0.90 0.12 -45.23
N GLU A 7 -0.49 1.32 -44.86
CA GLU A 7 -1.17 2.09 -43.79
C GLU A 7 -2.59 2.54 -44.24
N ALA A 8 -2.76 2.91 -45.50
CA ALA A 8 -4.06 3.28 -46.08
C ALA A 8 -5.02 2.08 -46.22
N ILE A 9 -4.50 0.91 -46.61
CA ILE A 9 -5.31 -0.31 -46.76
C ILE A 9 -5.79 -0.83 -45.38
N ILE A 10 -4.90 -0.85 -44.38
CA ILE A 10 -5.21 -1.34 -43.03
C ILE A 10 -6.05 -0.32 -42.25
N GLY A 11 -6.05 0.96 -42.63
CA GLY A 11 -6.89 2.01 -42.04
C GLY A 11 -8.36 1.99 -42.50
N ASN A 12 -8.69 1.22 -43.52
CA ASN A 12 -10.08 1.12 -44.00
C ASN A 12 -10.95 0.29 -43.03
N PRO A 13 -12.02 0.84 -42.45
CA PRO A 13 -12.87 0.15 -41.50
C PRO A 13 -13.44 -1.18 -41.99
N VAL A 14 -13.77 -1.29 -43.27
CA VAL A 14 -14.31 -2.53 -43.85
C VAL A 14 -13.27 -3.64 -43.89
N ILE A 15 -12.03 -3.31 -44.27
CA ILE A 15 -10.92 -4.27 -44.29
C ILE A 15 -10.57 -4.70 -42.89
N LEU A 16 -10.46 -3.76 -41.95
CA LEU A 16 -10.14 -4.06 -40.56
C LEU A 16 -11.25 -4.92 -39.91
N GLN A 17 -12.50 -4.63 -40.13
CA GLN A 17 -13.63 -5.46 -39.70
C GLN A 17 -13.55 -6.88 -40.29
N GLY A 18 -13.17 -7.02 -41.55
CA GLY A 18 -12.99 -8.30 -42.23
C GLY A 18 -11.86 -9.12 -41.60
N MET A 19 -10.72 -8.49 -41.31
CA MET A 19 -9.57 -9.12 -40.63
C MET A 19 -9.94 -9.58 -39.23
N LEU A 20 -10.55 -8.74 -38.42
CA LEU A 20 -11.01 -9.09 -37.06
C LEU A 20 -12.01 -10.25 -37.09
N TYR A 21 -12.96 -10.21 -38.03
CA TYR A 21 -13.94 -11.27 -38.22
C TYR A 21 -13.24 -12.61 -38.55
N LEU A 22 -12.22 -12.60 -39.43
CA LEU A 22 -11.49 -13.79 -39.80
C LEU A 22 -10.69 -14.37 -38.59
N VAL A 23 -9.99 -13.52 -37.83
CA VAL A 23 -9.24 -13.93 -36.63
C VAL A 23 -10.19 -14.57 -35.60
N LEU A 24 -11.30 -13.93 -35.31
CA LEU A 24 -12.31 -14.47 -34.39
C LEU A 24 -12.95 -15.76 -34.91
N LYS A 25 -13.12 -15.92 -36.22
CA LYS A 25 -13.60 -17.15 -36.84
C LYS A 25 -12.59 -18.31 -36.75
N LEU A 26 -11.31 -18.03 -36.92
CA LEU A 26 -10.23 -19.02 -36.71
C LEU A 26 -10.19 -19.46 -35.24
N MET A 27 -10.40 -18.53 -34.33
CA MET A 27 -10.54 -18.83 -32.91
C MET A 27 -11.77 -19.71 -32.64
N SER A 28 -12.92 -19.40 -33.24
CA SER A 28 -14.14 -20.21 -33.15
C SER A 28 -13.91 -21.65 -33.62
N LEU A 29 -13.16 -21.84 -34.71
CA LEU A 29 -12.78 -23.15 -35.23
C LEU A 29 -11.93 -23.94 -34.21
N LYS A 30 -11.03 -23.28 -33.49
CA LYS A 30 -10.18 -23.91 -32.47
C LYS A 30 -11.01 -24.50 -31.32
N PHE A 31 -12.14 -23.90 -30.95
CA PHE A 31 -13.08 -24.46 -29.97
C PHE A 31 -13.72 -25.77 -30.46
N VAL A 32 -13.93 -25.91 -31.75
CA VAL A 32 -14.46 -27.15 -32.33
C VAL A 32 -13.41 -28.26 -32.34
N LEU A 33 -12.16 -27.92 -32.75
CA LEU A 33 -11.10 -28.90 -33.02
C LEU A 33 -10.28 -29.30 -31.78
N ASN A 34 -10.25 -28.51 -30.73
CA ASN A 34 -9.32 -28.68 -29.60
C ASN A 34 -10.05 -28.76 -28.24
N ALA A 35 -10.01 -29.94 -27.64
CA ALA A 35 -10.65 -30.19 -26.33
C ALA A 35 -10.01 -29.36 -25.20
N THR A 36 -8.69 -29.15 -25.23
CA THR A 36 -7.99 -28.33 -24.24
C THR A 36 -8.46 -26.86 -24.35
N PHE A 37 -8.68 -26.36 -25.55
CA PHE A 37 -9.17 -25.00 -25.75
C PHE A 37 -10.63 -24.84 -25.27
N ARG A 38 -11.45 -25.87 -25.40
CA ARG A 38 -12.83 -25.88 -24.83
C ARG A 38 -12.83 -25.82 -23.29
N ARG A 39 -11.81 -26.32 -22.61
CA ARG A 39 -11.70 -26.22 -21.16
C ARG A 39 -11.56 -24.77 -20.67
N LEU A 40 -11.08 -23.84 -21.52
CA LEU A 40 -10.93 -22.41 -21.15
C LEU A 40 -12.28 -21.74 -20.87
N ILE A 41 -13.38 -22.27 -21.38
CA ILE A 41 -14.73 -21.73 -21.17
C ILE A 41 -15.60 -22.59 -20.25
N LYS A 42 -15.01 -23.62 -19.59
CA LYS A 42 -15.68 -24.42 -18.58
C LYS A 42 -15.10 -24.13 -17.20
N ASN A 43 -15.94 -24.07 -16.20
CA ASN A 43 -15.57 -24.05 -14.79
C ASN A 43 -16.51 -24.99 -14.01
N GLU A 44 -16.42 -25.04 -12.70
CA GLU A 44 -17.28 -25.87 -11.84
C GLU A 44 -18.75 -25.41 -11.82
N TYR A 45 -19.05 -24.18 -12.28
CA TYR A 45 -20.40 -23.61 -12.38
C TYR A 45 -21.04 -23.76 -13.77
N GLY A 46 -20.35 -24.40 -14.72
CA GLY A 46 -20.85 -24.63 -16.08
C GLY A 46 -19.99 -24.05 -17.21
N THR A 47 -20.62 -23.68 -18.30
CA THR A 47 -20.00 -23.07 -19.45
C THR A 47 -20.08 -21.54 -19.42
N PHE A 48 -19.09 -20.88 -20.00
CA PHE A 48 -19.11 -19.43 -20.19
C PHE A 48 -20.05 -19.06 -21.35
N ASP A 49 -21.32 -18.87 -21.04
CA ASP A 49 -22.37 -18.52 -22.02
C ASP A 49 -22.63 -17.02 -22.00
N ARG A 50 -21.94 -16.27 -22.87
CA ARG A 50 -21.94 -14.80 -22.87
C ARG A 50 -21.80 -14.23 -24.29
N THR A 51 -22.34 -13.03 -24.48
CA THR A 51 -22.21 -12.25 -25.72
C THR A 51 -21.29 -11.06 -25.49
N ILE A 52 -20.20 -11.00 -26.25
CA ILE A 52 -19.22 -9.91 -26.22
C ILE A 52 -19.29 -9.14 -27.54
N ALA A 53 -19.64 -7.86 -27.49
CA ALA A 53 -19.68 -6.97 -28.64
C ALA A 53 -18.42 -6.12 -28.72
N LEU A 54 -17.93 -5.91 -29.94
CA LEU A 54 -16.80 -5.03 -30.27
C LEU A 54 -17.28 -4.03 -31.32
N GLN A 55 -17.16 -2.74 -31.02
CA GLN A 55 -17.57 -1.70 -31.94
C GLN A 55 -16.74 -0.45 -31.83
N THR A 56 -16.72 0.35 -32.90
CA THR A 56 -16.22 1.73 -32.83
C THR A 56 -17.32 2.69 -32.41
N ARG A 57 -16.94 3.88 -31.89
CA ARG A 57 -17.88 4.92 -31.41
C ARG A 57 -18.81 5.38 -32.55
N ASP A 58 -18.27 5.49 -33.77
CA ASP A 58 -19.00 5.80 -35.00
C ASP A 58 -19.77 4.62 -35.61
N LYS A 59 -19.65 3.43 -34.98
CA LYS A 59 -20.25 2.18 -35.49
C LYS A 59 -19.78 1.75 -36.89
N SER A 60 -18.68 2.29 -37.39
CA SER A 60 -18.05 1.85 -38.64
C SER A 60 -17.52 0.42 -38.58
N ILE A 61 -17.16 -0.06 -37.41
CA ILE A 61 -16.84 -1.46 -37.13
C ILE A 61 -17.82 -1.96 -36.07
N LYS A 62 -18.45 -3.11 -36.32
CA LYS A 62 -19.39 -3.76 -35.41
C LYS A 62 -19.37 -5.28 -35.61
N LEU A 63 -18.90 -5.96 -34.58
CA LEU A 63 -18.79 -7.41 -34.50
C LEU A 63 -19.22 -7.87 -33.11
N TYR A 64 -19.70 -9.10 -33.01
CA TYR A 64 -19.91 -9.71 -31.72
C TYR A 64 -19.62 -11.21 -31.75
N VAL A 65 -19.24 -11.72 -30.60
CA VAL A 65 -19.03 -13.14 -30.36
C VAL A 65 -20.07 -13.63 -29.35
N VAL A 66 -20.61 -14.82 -29.61
CA VAL A 66 -21.52 -15.50 -28.69
C VAL A 66 -20.87 -16.80 -28.25
N PHE A 67 -20.67 -16.95 -26.97
CA PHE A 67 -20.34 -18.21 -26.34
C PHE A 67 -21.60 -18.87 -25.84
N HIS A 68 -21.86 -20.08 -26.25
CA HIS A 68 -23.03 -20.84 -25.84
C HIS A 68 -22.74 -22.35 -25.96
N ASP A 69 -23.07 -23.09 -24.91
CA ASP A 69 -22.91 -24.54 -24.83
C ASP A 69 -21.54 -25.04 -25.28
N GLY A 70 -20.47 -24.39 -24.77
CA GLY A 70 -19.10 -24.74 -25.06
C GLY A 70 -18.61 -24.43 -26.48
N ARG A 71 -19.39 -23.65 -27.26
CA ARG A 71 -19.06 -23.21 -28.61
C ARG A 71 -18.93 -21.69 -28.66
N MET A 72 -18.14 -21.23 -29.62
CA MET A 72 -17.99 -19.80 -29.91
C MET A 72 -18.50 -19.53 -31.33
N THR A 73 -19.40 -18.59 -31.50
CA THR A 73 -19.86 -18.11 -32.80
C THR A 73 -19.55 -16.64 -32.99
N VAL A 74 -19.24 -16.22 -34.23
CA VAL A 74 -18.86 -14.85 -34.56
C VAL A 74 -19.85 -14.30 -35.55
N ARG A 75 -20.39 -13.10 -35.31
CA ARG A 75 -21.40 -12.45 -36.15
C ARG A 75 -21.02 -10.99 -36.40
N ARG A 76 -21.50 -10.44 -37.52
CA ARG A 76 -21.39 -9.02 -37.85
C ARG A 76 -22.65 -8.27 -37.36
N GLY A 77 -22.48 -7.02 -36.96
CA GLY A 77 -23.62 -6.19 -36.49
C GLY A 77 -23.55 -5.93 -34.98
N VAL A 78 -24.63 -5.38 -34.45
CA VAL A 78 -24.83 -5.11 -33.03
C VAL A 78 -25.83 -6.15 -32.51
N PRO A 79 -25.52 -6.87 -31.43
CA PRO A 79 -26.45 -7.84 -30.85
C PRO A 79 -27.65 -7.12 -30.19
N ALA A 80 -28.77 -7.80 -30.05
CA ALA A 80 -29.92 -7.29 -29.30
C ALA A 80 -29.59 -7.10 -27.80
N HIS A 81 -28.76 -7.99 -27.25
CA HIS A 81 -28.23 -7.92 -25.92
C HIS A 81 -26.75 -8.31 -25.95
N ALA A 82 -25.90 -7.59 -25.23
CA ALA A 82 -24.50 -7.94 -24.99
C ALA A 82 -24.20 -7.89 -23.51
N ASP A 83 -23.55 -8.95 -22.99
CA ASP A 83 -23.06 -8.97 -21.60
C ASP A 83 -21.92 -7.97 -21.39
N VAL A 84 -21.10 -7.78 -22.43
CA VAL A 84 -20.07 -6.73 -22.50
C VAL A 84 -19.99 -6.14 -23.89
N THR A 85 -19.88 -4.83 -23.98
CA THR A 85 -19.56 -4.11 -25.21
C THR A 85 -18.26 -3.34 -25.05
N ILE A 86 -17.30 -3.63 -25.92
CA ILE A 86 -16.05 -2.89 -26.03
C ILE A 86 -16.24 -1.81 -27.10
N VAL A 87 -16.02 -0.55 -26.73
CA VAL A 87 -16.19 0.59 -27.62
C VAL A 87 -14.85 1.28 -27.85
N TYR A 88 -14.32 1.16 -29.04
CA TYR A 88 -13.10 1.84 -29.46
C TYR A 88 -13.44 3.23 -30.01
N ARG A 89 -12.64 4.23 -29.68
CA ARG A 89 -12.85 5.62 -30.14
C ARG A 89 -12.84 5.73 -31.66
N SER A 90 -12.00 4.95 -32.34
CA SER A 90 -11.87 4.93 -33.80
C SER A 90 -11.30 3.59 -34.28
N PRO A 91 -11.41 3.27 -35.58
CA PRO A 91 -10.75 2.10 -36.19
C PRO A 91 -9.24 2.05 -35.97
N GLN A 92 -8.58 3.20 -35.94
CA GLN A 92 -7.15 3.30 -35.67
C GLN A 92 -6.78 2.77 -34.26
N VAL A 93 -7.60 3.06 -33.26
CA VAL A 93 -7.40 2.58 -31.89
C VAL A 93 -7.45 1.04 -31.83
N ILE A 94 -8.31 0.37 -32.60
CA ILE A 94 -8.35 -1.09 -32.66
C ILE A 94 -7.02 -1.65 -33.16
N ARG A 95 -6.42 -1.02 -34.17
CA ARG A 95 -5.14 -1.43 -34.73
C ARG A 95 -4.01 -1.27 -33.74
N GLU A 96 -3.97 -0.12 -33.07
CA GLU A 96 -2.95 0.20 -32.06
C GLU A 96 -3.08 -0.75 -30.86
N PHE A 97 -4.29 -1.01 -30.40
CA PHE A 97 -4.57 -1.86 -29.24
C PHE A 97 -3.99 -3.27 -29.33
N ALA A 98 -3.91 -3.84 -30.53
CA ALA A 98 -3.37 -5.18 -30.73
C ALA A 98 -1.84 -5.28 -30.48
N THR A 99 -1.13 -4.18 -30.35
CA THR A 99 0.34 -4.11 -30.17
C THR A 99 0.77 -3.44 -28.88
N LEU A 100 -0.19 -2.99 -28.06
CA LEU A 100 0.07 -2.29 -26.80
C LEU A 100 0.62 -3.22 -25.72
N SER A 101 1.51 -2.67 -24.89
CA SER A 101 1.85 -3.25 -23.60
C SER A 101 0.67 -3.16 -22.61
N PRO A 102 0.64 -3.93 -21.52
CA PRO A 102 -0.40 -3.81 -20.49
C PRO A 102 -0.54 -2.38 -19.92
N GLU A 103 0.57 -1.67 -19.75
CA GLU A 103 0.60 -0.27 -19.31
C GLU A 103 -0.06 0.67 -20.32
N GLU A 104 0.27 0.53 -21.60
CA GLU A 104 -0.33 1.30 -22.67
C GLU A 104 -1.83 0.99 -22.82
N MET A 105 -2.25 -0.27 -22.62
CA MET A 105 -3.68 -0.65 -22.61
C MET A 105 -4.47 0.09 -21.54
N LEU A 106 -3.90 0.19 -20.32
CA LEU A 106 -4.53 0.96 -19.25
C LEU A 106 -4.64 2.44 -19.63
N ASN A 107 -3.60 3.03 -20.19
CA ASN A 107 -3.64 4.42 -20.64
C ASN A 107 -4.73 4.67 -21.71
N TYR A 108 -4.99 3.68 -22.57
CA TYR A 108 -6.08 3.73 -23.55
C TYR A 108 -7.47 3.74 -22.90
N LEU A 109 -7.62 3.01 -21.77
CA LEU A 109 -8.81 3.06 -20.93
C LEU A 109 -8.96 4.42 -20.26
N LEU A 110 -7.94 4.88 -19.59
CA LEU A 110 -7.93 6.12 -18.81
C LEU A 110 -8.13 7.36 -19.68
N THR A 111 -7.70 7.32 -20.95
CA THR A 111 -7.85 8.42 -21.93
C THR A 111 -9.06 8.29 -22.85
N ASN A 112 -10.02 7.42 -22.54
CA ASN A 112 -11.22 7.16 -23.34
C ASN A 112 -10.97 6.77 -24.81
N LYS A 113 -9.79 6.29 -25.15
CA LYS A 113 -9.54 5.66 -26.44
C LYS A 113 -10.28 4.33 -26.54
N LEU A 114 -10.49 3.68 -25.39
CA LEU A 114 -11.24 2.45 -25.20
C LEU A 114 -12.20 2.62 -24.04
N THR A 115 -13.46 2.26 -24.23
CA THR A 115 -14.48 2.26 -23.16
C THR A 115 -15.25 0.95 -23.16
N PHE A 116 -15.85 0.61 -22.03
CA PHE A 116 -16.64 -0.61 -21.89
C PHE A 116 -18.03 -0.30 -21.37
N ARG A 117 -18.96 -1.19 -21.72
CA ARG A 117 -20.30 -1.25 -21.12
C ARG A 117 -20.56 -2.70 -20.72
N GLY A 118 -21.12 -2.92 -19.55
CA GLY A 118 -21.41 -4.26 -19.03
C GLY A 118 -20.30 -4.81 -18.10
N ASN A 119 -20.43 -6.05 -17.66
CA ASN A 119 -19.58 -6.63 -16.63
C ASN A 119 -18.19 -7.00 -17.14
N LEU A 120 -17.16 -6.35 -16.58
CA LEU A 120 -15.77 -6.53 -16.96
C LEU A 120 -15.18 -7.92 -16.64
N SER A 121 -15.78 -8.70 -15.75
CA SER A 121 -15.41 -10.11 -15.55
C SER A 121 -15.49 -10.91 -16.84
N HIS A 122 -16.54 -10.69 -17.62
CA HIS A 122 -16.72 -11.35 -18.92
C HIS A 122 -15.66 -10.91 -19.92
N LEU A 123 -15.21 -9.65 -19.84
CA LEU A 123 -14.10 -9.16 -20.65
C LEU A 123 -12.77 -9.78 -20.22
N SER A 124 -12.48 -9.86 -18.94
CA SER A 124 -11.28 -10.51 -18.40
C SER A 124 -11.19 -11.96 -18.87
N ARG A 125 -12.31 -12.69 -18.82
CA ARG A 125 -12.38 -14.07 -19.32
C ARG A 125 -12.17 -14.14 -20.85
N PHE A 126 -12.76 -13.22 -21.60
CA PHE A 126 -12.55 -13.13 -23.05
C PHE A 126 -11.10 -12.80 -23.40
N ALA A 127 -10.46 -11.87 -22.70
CA ALA A 127 -9.05 -11.55 -22.88
C ALA A 127 -8.14 -12.76 -22.58
N TYR A 128 -8.45 -13.52 -21.54
CA TYR A 128 -7.76 -14.78 -21.24
C TYR A 128 -7.87 -15.78 -22.38
N ILE A 129 -9.05 -15.96 -22.96
CA ILE A 129 -9.28 -16.83 -24.11
C ILE A 129 -8.48 -16.34 -25.33
N LEU A 130 -8.49 -15.03 -25.61
CA LEU A 130 -7.73 -14.42 -26.72
C LEU A 130 -6.23 -14.65 -26.59
N ASN A 131 -5.67 -14.47 -25.42
CA ASN A 131 -4.23 -14.64 -25.18
C ASN A 131 -3.78 -16.11 -25.34
N ASN A 132 -4.64 -17.06 -25.03
CA ASN A 132 -4.37 -18.49 -25.31
C ASN A 132 -4.51 -18.86 -26.80
N PHE A 133 -5.25 -18.05 -27.58
CA PHE A 133 -5.37 -18.27 -29.03
C PHE A 133 -4.13 -17.83 -29.80
N ALA A 134 -3.61 -16.66 -29.51
CA ALA A 134 -2.42 -16.09 -30.11
C ALA A 134 -1.40 -15.76 -29.02
N PRO A 135 -0.62 -16.74 -28.53
CA PRO A 135 0.41 -16.43 -27.56
C PRO A 135 1.35 -15.40 -28.18
N GLY A 136 1.46 -14.25 -27.52
CA GLY A 136 2.27 -13.13 -27.98
C GLY A 136 3.67 -13.58 -28.37
N LYS A 137 4.26 -12.93 -29.35
CA LYS A 137 5.63 -13.23 -29.82
C LYS A 137 6.51 -13.37 -28.59
N LYS A 138 7.25 -14.50 -28.49
CA LYS A 138 8.32 -14.66 -27.50
C LYS A 138 9.09 -13.36 -27.49
N GLY A 139 9.10 -12.67 -26.34
CA GLY A 139 9.89 -11.48 -26.16
C GLY A 139 11.27 -11.79 -26.70
N ARG A 140 11.83 -10.96 -27.54
CA ARG A 140 13.22 -11.09 -27.92
C ARG A 140 13.98 -11.13 -26.60
N PRO A 141 14.86 -12.13 -26.37
CA PRO A 141 15.75 -12.06 -25.24
C PRO A 141 16.42 -10.70 -25.35
N VAL A 142 16.28 -9.89 -24.31
CA VAL A 142 17.11 -8.71 -24.14
C VAL A 142 18.51 -9.29 -24.14
N LYS A 143 19.32 -8.91 -25.12
CA LYS A 143 20.75 -9.22 -25.09
C LYS A 143 21.23 -8.76 -23.74
N ASP A 144 21.85 -9.66 -23.01
CA ASP A 144 22.54 -9.37 -21.77
C ASP A 144 23.35 -8.10 -21.95
N GLY A 145 22.81 -6.99 -21.50
CA GLY A 145 23.59 -5.82 -21.22
C GLY A 145 24.53 -6.26 -20.12
N ALA A 146 25.81 -6.26 -20.40
CA ALA A 146 26.85 -6.58 -19.45
C ALA A 146 26.50 -5.90 -18.13
N ALA A 147 26.49 -6.68 -17.05
CA ALA A 147 26.37 -6.16 -15.70
C ALA A 147 27.36 -4.99 -15.61
N PRO A 148 26.93 -3.79 -15.19
CA PRO A 148 27.86 -2.69 -15.02
C PRO A 148 28.90 -3.16 -14.01
N ALA A 149 30.17 -3.04 -14.39
CA ALA A 149 31.28 -3.39 -13.53
C ALA A 149 31.08 -2.74 -12.17
N ALA A 150 31.21 -3.54 -11.12
CA ALA A 150 31.27 -3.06 -9.75
C ALA A 150 32.51 -2.15 -9.63
N GLY A 151 32.30 -0.86 -9.65
CA GLY A 151 33.41 0.09 -9.61
C GLY A 151 32.95 1.52 -9.67
N GLY A 152 32.18 1.94 -8.70
CA GLY A 152 31.90 3.32 -8.40
C GLY A 152 31.53 3.38 -6.92
N HIS A 153 32.41 3.90 -6.10
CA HIS A 153 32.06 4.26 -4.73
C HIS A 153 30.90 5.26 -4.85
N ALA A 154 29.72 4.86 -4.36
CA ALA A 154 28.70 5.84 -4.04
C ALA A 154 29.40 6.97 -3.27
N PRO A 155 29.11 8.25 -3.56
CA PRO A 155 29.58 9.31 -2.70
C PRO A 155 29.14 8.90 -1.31
N ALA A 156 30.09 8.70 -0.42
CA ALA A 156 29.85 8.26 0.94
C ALA A 156 28.76 9.18 1.47
N VAL A 157 27.54 8.64 1.67
CA VAL A 157 26.59 9.24 2.59
C VAL A 157 27.46 9.52 3.79
N ARG A 158 27.59 10.79 4.15
CA ARG A 158 28.52 11.20 5.19
C ARG A 158 28.20 10.36 6.42
N THR A 159 28.94 9.27 6.60
CA THR A 159 29.02 8.52 7.84
C THR A 159 29.87 9.38 8.79
N GLY A 160 29.50 10.65 8.88
CA GLY A 160 29.99 11.55 9.88
C GLY A 160 29.35 11.13 11.17
N LEU A 161 30.07 10.38 11.97
CA LEU A 161 29.76 10.15 13.37
C LEU A 161 29.33 11.49 13.98
N ILE A 162 28.06 11.56 14.36
CA ILE A 162 27.51 12.70 15.09
C ILE A 162 28.12 12.62 16.49
N SER A 163 29.25 13.26 16.68
CA SER A 163 29.91 13.28 17.98
C SER A 163 29.22 14.29 18.88
N ARG A 164 28.42 13.82 19.82
CA ARG A 164 28.05 14.60 20.99
C ARG A 164 29.09 14.35 22.06
N ARG A 165 29.86 15.36 22.46
CA ARG A 165 30.61 15.39 23.70
C ARG A 165 29.68 15.84 24.82
N GLY A 166 29.11 14.92 25.57
CA GLY A 166 28.31 15.22 26.74
C GLY A 166 27.52 14.00 27.20
N GLU A 167 27.45 13.79 28.50
CA GLU A 167 26.56 12.77 29.09
C GLU A 167 25.12 13.11 28.75
N LEU A 168 24.42 12.14 28.14
CA LEU A 168 22.96 12.24 27.99
C LEU A 168 22.35 12.22 29.38
N ARG A 169 21.72 13.30 29.77
CA ARG A 169 20.85 13.33 30.94
C ARG A 169 19.54 12.72 30.52
N SER A 170 19.26 11.48 30.91
CA SER A 170 17.91 10.94 30.80
C SER A 170 16.94 11.88 31.51
N THR A 171 15.94 12.37 30.81
CA THR A 171 14.89 13.18 31.43
C THR A 171 14.09 12.28 32.38
N PRO A 172 13.64 12.77 33.55
CA PRO A 172 12.75 12.00 34.40
C PRO A 172 11.54 11.54 33.60
N GLY A 173 11.46 10.27 33.21
CA GLY A 173 10.37 9.70 32.43
C GLY A 173 10.80 8.66 31.41
N ASP A 174 11.94 8.81 30.78
CA ASP A 174 12.46 7.79 29.85
C ASP A 174 13.05 6.59 30.63
N ARG A 175 12.91 5.38 30.08
CA ARG A 175 13.23 4.10 30.76
C ARG A 175 14.53 3.48 30.25
N VAL A 176 15.52 4.30 29.93
CA VAL A 176 16.85 3.83 29.55
C VAL A 176 17.61 3.40 30.81
N LYS A 177 17.91 2.11 30.93
CA LYS A 177 18.48 1.52 32.18
C LYS A 177 19.87 0.95 31.96
N TYR A 178 20.14 0.31 30.85
CA TYR A 178 21.37 -0.45 30.58
C TYR A 178 22.32 0.21 29.60
N LEU A 179 21.82 1.05 28.69
CA LEU A 179 22.67 1.77 27.76
C LEU A 179 23.36 2.95 28.45
N ARG A 180 24.68 2.86 28.66
CA ARG A 180 25.48 3.94 29.23
C ARG A 180 25.57 5.14 28.32
N GLU A 181 25.59 4.89 27.00
CA GLU A 181 25.58 5.88 25.95
C GLU A 181 24.44 5.48 24.97
N PRO A 182 23.23 6.07 25.12
CA PRO A 182 22.04 5.65 24.37
C PRO A 182 22.12 5.86 22.85
N TYR A 183 22.95 6.78 22.36
CA TYR A 183 23.13 6.99 20.91
C TYR A 183 23.96 5.88 20.24
N LEU A 184 24.68 5.05 21.04
CA LEU A 184 25.48 3.91 20.54
C LEU A 184 26.47 4.30 19.43
N GLN A 185 27.08 5.48 19.56
CA GLN A 185 27.96 6.11 18.57
C GLN A 185 29.15 5.25 18.16
N ALA A 186 29.68 4.45 19.11
CA ALA A 186 30.85 3.59 18.88
C ALA A 186 30.59 2.52 17.78
N TYR A 187 29.33 2.15 17.52
CA TYR A 187 29.01 1.06 16.60
C TYR A 187 28.71 1.59 15.18
N THR A 188 29.27 0.89 14.19
CA THR A 188 29.06 1.14 12.77
C THR A 188 28.73 -0.17 12.07
N ILE A 189 28.22 -0.14 10.86
CA ILE A 189 27.97 -1.38 10.09
C ILE A 189 29.26 -2.16 9.81
N GLY A 190 30.44 -1.50 9.89
CA GLY A 190 31.75 -2.12 9.75
C GLY A 190 32.04 -3.15 10.85
N ASP A 191 31.45 -2.96 12.02
CA ASP A 191 31.65 -3.85 13.19
C ASP A 191 30.81 -5.13 13.05
N PHE A 192 29.85 -5.21 12.11
CA PHE A 192 28.93 -6.32 11.90
C PHE A 192 29.11 -6.95 10.50
N PRO A 193 30.12 -7.83 10.30
CA PRO A 193 30.38 -8.44 8.98
C PRO A 193 29.17 -9.16 8.37
N GLY A 194 28.36 -9.83 9.20
CA GLY A 194 27.15 -10.52 8.79
C GLY A 194 26.07 -9.55 8.25
N LEU A 195 25.84 -8.44 8.93
CA LEU A 195 24.89 -7.41 8.47
C LEU A 195 25.39 -6.72 7.20
N ARG A 196 26.69 -6.46 7.10
CA ARG A 196 27.29 -5.88 5.91
C ARG A 196 27.11 -6.78 4.67
N ALA A 197 27.32 -8.08 4.82
CA ALA A 197 27.10 -9.05 3.74
C ALA A 197 25.63 -9.11 3.32
N GLN A 198 24.69 -9.10 4.26
CA GLN A 198 23.25 -9.06 3.98
C GLN A 198 22.85 -7.75 3.29
N ARG A 199 23.42 -6.61 3.71
CA ARG A 199 23.19 -5.31 3.06
C ARG A 199 23.68 -5.29 1.62
N GLU A 200 24.86 -5.84 1.36
CA GLU A 200 25.39 -5.96 0.01
C GLU A 200 24.49 -6.84 -0.88
N LEU A 201 24.06 -7.99 -0.36
CA LEU A 201 23.11 -8.87 -1.05
C LEU A 201 21.81 -8.14 -1.37
N HIS A 202 21.25 -7.39 -0.42
CA HIS A 202 20.00 -6.62 -0.64
C HIS A 202 20.10 -5.64 -1.82
N PHE A 203 21.22 -4.91 -1.96
CA PHE A 203 21.38 -3.92 -3.04
C PHE A 203 21.92 -4.51 -4.36
N THR A 204 22.38 -5.74 -4.37
CA THR A 204 22.96 -6.38 -5.56
C THR A 204 22.12 -7.53 -6.13
N ALA A 205 21.38 -8.23 -5.26
CA ALA A 205 20.52 -9.33 -5.71
C ALA A 205 19.31 -8.81 -6.47
N ARG A 206 18.97 -9.49 -7.55
CA ARG A 206 17.73 -9.22 -8.28
C ARG A 206 16.61 -10.06 -7.66
N PRO A 207 15.48 -9.45 -7.26
CA PRO A 207 14.38 -10.21 -6.69
C PRO A 207 13.80 -11.22 -7.67
N CYS A 208 13.45 -12.41 -7.19
CA CYS A 208 12.95 -13.50 -8.01
C CYS A 208 11.53 -13.91 -7.61
N VAL A 209 10.65 -14.03 -8.60
CA VAL A 209 9.28 -14.50 -8.41
C VAL A 209 9.28 -15.94 -7.90
N CYS A 210 8.50 -16.20 -6.85
CA CYS A 210 8.36 -17.50 -6.22
C CYS A 210 6.92 -18.02 -6.36
N ALA A 211 6.71 -19.10 -7.07
CA ALA A 211 5.41 -19.73 -7.26
C ALA A 211 5.00 -20.66 -6.12
N GLU A 212 5.88 -20.96 -5.15
CA GLU A 212 5.65 -21.98 -4.11
C GLU A 212 4.31 -21.83 -3.40
N ARG A 213 4.03 -20.66 -2.81
CA ARG A 213 2.77 -20.39 -2.11
C ARG A 213 1.56 -20.56 -3.04
N ALA A 214 1.61 -19.90 -4.20
CA ALA A 214 0.51 -19.92 -5.16
C ALA A 214 0.22 -21.33 -5.67
N ARG A 215 1.27 -22.13 -5.93
CA ARG A 215 1.16 -23.53 -6.34
C ARG A 215 0.50 -24.37 -5.23
N LEU A 216 1.00 -24.29 -4.00
CA LEU A 216 0.52 -25.13 -2.90
C LEU A 216 -0.96 -24.87 -2.58
N ILE A 217 -1.37 -23.61 -2.48
CA ILE A 217 -2.76 -23.25 -2.20
C ILE A 217 -3.70 -23.67 -3.36
N THR A 218 -3.23 -23.51 -4.60
CA THR A 218 -3.99 -23.92 -5.78
C THR A 218 -4.14 -25.46 -5.83
N GLN A 219 -3.07 -26.19 -5.56
CA GLN A 219 -3.09 -27.66 -5.55
C GLN A 219 -4.07 -28.18 -4.52
N TYR A 220 -4.06 -27.62 -3.30
CA TYR A 220 -5.02 -28.00 -2.26
C TYR A 220 -6.46 -27.88 -2.76
N PHE A 221 -6.83 -26.77 -3.40
CA PHE A 221 -8.19 -26.56 -3.89
C PHE A 221 -8.52 -27.39 -5.12
N LEU A 222 -7.55 -27.67 -5.98
CA LEU A 222 -7.73 -28.64 -7.08
C LEU A 222 -8.06 -30.02 -6.55
N ASP A 223 -7.48 -30.44 -5.43
CA ASP A 223 -7.67 -31.77 -4.84
C ASP A 223 -8.94 -31.88 -3.99
N THR A 224 -9.35 -30.80 -3.31
CA THR A 224 -10.42 -30.83 -2.30
C THR A 224 -11.69 -30.08 -2.68
N GLY A 225 -11.66 -29.25 -3.75
CA GLY A 225 -12.71 -28.32 -4.11
C GLY A 225 -12.55 -26.95 -3.44
N PHE A 226 -13.15 -25.92 -3.99
CA PHE A 226 -13.06 -24.53 -3.47
C PHE A 226 -14.32 -24.14 -2.72
N GLU A 227 -15.40 -23.81 -3.39
CA GLU A 227 -16.68 -23.44 -2.76
C GLU A 227 -17.43 -24.68 -2.24
N TYR A 228 -17.36 -25.76 -3.00
CA TYR A 228 -17.93 -27.06 -2.65
C TYR A 228 -16.81 -28.09 -2.53
N ASP A 229 -16.99 -29.05 -1.62
CA ASP A 229 -16.13 -30.22 -1.52
C ASP A 229 -16.38 -31.22 -2.68
N ARG A 230 -15.59 -32.30 -2.73
CA ARG A 230 -15.76 -33.37 -3.75
C ARG A 230 -17.08 -34.12 -3.63
N SER A 231 -17.79 -34.00 -2.50
CA SER A 231 -19.11 -34.61 -2.27
C SER A 231 -20.25 -33.66 -2.58
N GLY A 232 -19.96 -32.42 -2.97
CA GLY A 232 -20.94 -31.39 -3.33
C GLY A 232 -21.49 -30.60 -2.12
N ASN A 233 -20.88 -30.71 -0.94
CA ASN A 233 -21.26 -29.90 0.21
C ASN A 233 -20.57 -28.54 0.16
N ARG A 234 -21.33 -27.48 0.47
CA ARG A 234 -20.76 -26.12 0.58
C ARG A 234 -19.79 -26.05 1.76
N ARG A 235 -18.59 -25.53 1.51
CA ARG A 235 -17.54 -25.38 2.52
C ARG A 235 -17.72 -24.04 3.25
N GLN A 236 -17.57 -24.07 4.57
CA GLN A 236 -17.50 -22.84 5.35
C GLN A 236 -16.19 -22.09 5.00
N PRO A 237 -16.25 -20.80 4.58
CA PRO A 237 -15.08 -20.09 4.07
C PRO A 237 -13.87 -20.06 5.01
N VAL A 238 -14.10 -19.76 6.32
CA VAL A 238 -13.02 -19.67 7.30
C VAL A 238 -12.33 -21.02 7.54
N LEU A 239 -13.10 -22.11 7.60
CA LEU A 239 -12.54 -23.46 7.77
C LEU A 239 -11.82 -23.95 6.51
N ARG A 240 -12.38 -23.66 5.33
CA ARG A 240 -11.74 -23.90 4.04
C ARG A 240 -10.37 -23.24 3.96
N GLN A 241 -10.29 -21.96 4.35
CA GLN A 241 -9.04 -21.21 4.35
C GLN A 241 -8.03 -21.78 5.34
N ALA A 242 -8.46 -22.10 6.57
CA ALA A 242 -7.60 -22.68 7.59
C ALA A 242 -6.98 -24.03 7.15
N GLN A 243 -7.78 -24.88 6.51
CA GLN A 243 -7.32 -26.17 5.98
C GLN A 243 -6.30 -25.99 4.84
N ALA A 244 -6.53 -25.02 3.95
CA ALA A 244 -5.59 -24.69 2.87
C ALA A 244 -4.27 -24.13 3.44
N LEU A 245 -4.34 -23.29 4.49
CA LEU A 245 -3.16 -22.76 5.17
C LEU A 245 -2.36 -23.85 5.89
N LYS A 246 -3.04 -24.77 6.59
CA LYS A 246 -2.36 -25.91 7.21
C LYS A 246 -1.64 -26.73 6.15
N TYR A 247 -2.29 -27.03 5.03
CA TYR A 247 -1.65 -27.77 3.92
C TYR A 247 -0.43 -27.00 3.37
N LEU A 248 -0.56 -25.67 3.15
CA LEU A 248 0.52 -24.82 2.67
C LEU A 248 1.71 -24.86 3.63
N LEU A 249 1.49 -24.57 4.92
CA LEU A 249 2.55 -24.50 5.93
C LEU A 249 3.22 -25.87 6.18
N THR A 250 2.46 -26.97 6.04
CA THR A 250 3.01 -28.34 6.11
C THR A 250 3.94 -28.65 4.91
N ASN A 251 3.67 -28.11 3.72
CA ASN A 251 4.41 -28.44 2.50
C ASN A 251 5.39 -27.33 2.08
N LYS A 252 5.43 -26.24 2.82
CA LYS A 252 6.36 -25.13 2.58
C LYS A 252 7.80 -25.54 2.93
N ARG A 253 8.76 -25.16 2.07
CA ARG A 253 10.18 -25.41 2.32
C ARG A 253 10.64 -24.69 3.59
N PRO A 254 11.29 -25.38 4.54
CA PRO A 254 11.92 -24.76 5.69
C PRO A 254 13.27 -24.16 5.29
N ILE A 255 13.35 -22.84 5.19
CA ILE A 255 14.56 -22.12 4.78
C ILE A 255 15.25 -21.49 6.00
N ILE A 256 16.53 -21.79 6.18
CA ILE A 256 17.44 -21.14 7.13
C ILE A 256 18.63 -20.60 6.35
N ARG A 257 18.77 -19.28 6.29
CA ARG A 257 19.84 -18.65 5.52
C ARG A 257 21.16 -18.69 6.26
N GLU A 258 22.25 -18.83 5.54
CA GLU A 258 23.61 -19.03 6.09
C GLU A 258 24.03 -17.89 7.05
N ASN A 259 23.75 -16.64 6.72
CA ASN A 259 24.16 -15.46 7.50
C ASN A 259 23.01 -14.87 8.35
N SER A 260 21.95 -15.63 8.64
CA SER A 260 20.82 -15.13 9.42
C SER A 260 20.80 -15.74 10.82
N MET A 261 20.51 -14.92 11.80
CA MET A 261 20.24 -15.36 13.19
C MET A 261 18.79 -15.86 13.36
N ILE A 262 17.95 -15.71 12.33
CA ILE A 262 16.51 -15.96 12.37
C ILE A 262 16.17 -17.00 11.29
N ALA A 263 15.38 -18.00 11.66
CA ALA A 263 14.91 -19.06 10.77
C ALA A 263 13.54 -18.73 10.15
N GLY A 264 13.32 -19.20 8.94
CA GLY A 264 12.05 -19.07 8.22
C GLY A 264 12.03 -17.88 7.25
N THR A 265 11.32 -18.08 6.13
CA THR A 265 11.14 -17.09 5.06
C THR A 265 9.72 -17.18 4.48
N THR A 266 9.23 -16.11 3.90
CA THR A 266 7.91 -16.11 3.21
C THR A 266 7.97 -16.85 1.87
N THR A 267 9.14 -16.87 1.22
CA THR A 267 9.38 -17.52 -0.08
C THR A 267 10.58 -18.47 0.02
N SER A 268 10.80 -19.29 -1.00
CA SER A 268 11.98 -20.15 -1.14
C SER A 268 13.12 -19.49 -1.92
N ARG A 269 13.06 -18.18 -2.17
CA ARG A 269 14.08 -17.39 -2.88
C ARG A 269 14.85 -16.50 -1.91
N ASP A 270 16.06 -16.06 -2.27
CA ASP A 270 16.90 -15.21 -1.42
C ASP A 270 16.26 -13.82 -1.20
N VAL A 271 15.88 -13.14 -2.26
CA VAL A 271 14.96 -12.01 -2.22
C VAL A 271 13.74 -12.42 -3.02
N GLY A 272 12.65 -12.71 -2.32
CA GLY A 272 11.52 -13.40 -2.91
C GLY A 272 10.34 -12.49 -3.21
N VAL A 273 9.79 -12.63 -4.42
CA VAL A 273 8.56 -11.96 -4.83
C VAL A 273 7.42 -12.96 -4.75
N ILE A 274 6.55 -12.77 -3.76
CA ILE A 274 5.43 -13.67 -3.46
C ILE A 274 4.21 -13.35 -4.31
N ILE A 275 3.42 -14.37 -4.65
CA ILE A 275 2.19 -14.22 -5.44
C ILE A 275 0.97 -14.65 -4.62
N TYR A 276 -0.08 -13.79 -4.69
CA TYR A 276 -1.38 -14.01 -4.07
C TYR A 276 -2.47 -14.05 -5.16
N PRO A 277 -2.71 -15.21 -5.78
CA PRO A 277 -3.63 -15.30 -6.91
C PRO A 277 -5.08 -15.00 -6.52
N GLU A 278 -5.45 -15.24 -5.29
CA GLU A 278 -6.77 -14.92 -4.71
C GLU A 278 -7.06 -13.40 -4.61
N GLY A 279 -6.03 -12.57 -4.67
CA GLY A 279 -6.16 -11.11 -4.72
C GLY A 279 -5.99 -10.56 -6.13
N HIS A 280 -4.93 -10.95 -6.79
CA HIS A 280 -4.56 -10.40 -8.10
C HIS A 280 -5.24 -11.10 -9.28
N GLY A 281 -5.65 -12.36 -9.12
CA GLY A 281 -6.34 -13.11 -10.16
C GLY A 281 -5.61 -13.06 -11.50
N ILE A 282 -6.36 -12.71 -12.55
CA ILE A 282 -5.88 -12.65 -13.92
C ILE A 282 -5.05 -11.38 -14.25
N THR A 283 -4.98 -10.40 -13.36
CA THR A 283 -4.30 -9.11 -13.66
C THR A 283 -2.80 -9.27 -13.83
N LEU A 284 -2.17 -10.20 -13.13
CA LEU A 284 -0.73 -10.49 -13.23
C LEU A 284 -0.39 -11.45 -14.38
N TRP A 285 -1.33 -12.27 -14.81
CA TRP A 285 -1.09 -13.31 -15.80
C TRP A 285 -0.48 -12.80 -17.11
N PRO A 286 -0.97 -11.70 -17.74
CA PRO A 286 -0.38 -11.18 -18.98
C PRO A 286 1.07 -10.72 -18.82
N GLU A 287 1.45 -10.34 -17.61
CA GLU A 287 2.75 -9.73 -17.29
C GLU A 287 3.84 -10.76 -16.94
N LEU A 288 3.50 -12.02 -16.74
CA LEU A 288 4.49 -13.07 -16.42
C LEU A 288 5.63 -13.16 -17.42
N ARG A 289 5.39 -12.79 -18.68
CA ARG A 289 6.39 -12.81 -19.76
C ARG A 289 7.21 -11.53 -19.86
N THR A 290 6.78 -10.46 -19.22
CA THR A 290 7.41 -9.14 -19.29
C THR A 290 7.98 -8.68 -17.95
N VAL A 291 7.72 -9.40 -16.86
CA VAL A 291 8.11 -9.03 -15.51
C VAL A 291 9.62 -8.80 -15.37
N SER A 292 10.45 -9.58 -16.07
CA SER A 292 11.90 -9.43 -16.06
C SER A 292 12.41 -8.24 -16.90
N GLY A 293 11.57 -7.71 -17.79
CA GLY A 293 11.86 -6.56 -18.65
C GLY A 293 11.17 -5.26 -18.23
N ARG A 294 10.54 -5.21 -17.06
CA ARG A 294 9.93 -3.98 -16.52
C ARG A 294 10.97 -2.88 -16.37
N LYS A 295 10.59 -1.64 -16.61
CA LYS A 295 11.44 -0.47 -16.39
C LYS A 295 11.66 -0.20 -14.90
N LEU A 296 10.60 -0.33 -14.12
CA LEU A 296 10.63 -0.23 -12.68
C LEU A 296 10.46 -1.62 -12.09
N GLN A 297 11.28 -1.96 -11.12
CA GLN A 297 11.22 -3.22 -10.38
C GLN A 297 11.15 -4.45 -11.29
N PRO A 298 12.18 -4.67 -12.12
CA PRO A 298 12.30 -5.90 -12.88
C PRO A 298 12.58 -7.06 -11.93
N TYR A 299 11.80 -8.14 -12.03
CA TYR A 299 11.96 -9.35 -11.24
C TYR A 299 12.34 -10.52 -12.12
N ASP A 300 13.25 -11.35 -11.64
CA ASP A 300 13.53 -12.62 -12.31
C ASP A 300 12.38 -13.61 -12.06
N ILE A 301 12.22 -14.56 -12.98
CA ILE A 301 11.27 -15.66 -12.85
C ILE A 301 11.86 -16.88 -13.53
N GLU A 302 11.93 -18.00 -12.81
CA GLU A 302 12.35 -19.27 -13.39
C GLU A 302 11.28 -19.84 -14.32
N GLU A 303 11.69 -20.55 -15.35
CA GLU A 303 10.76 -21.09 -16.36
C GLU A 303 9.76 -22.06 -15.74
N GLU A 304 10.18 -22.89 -14.78
CA GLU A 304 9.30 -23.81 -14.05
C GLU A 304 8.21 -23.06 -13.29
N ASP A 305 8.59 -22.02 -12.53
CA ASP A 305 7.65 -21.17 -11.78
C ASP A 305 6.67 -20.48 -12.74
N ARG A 306 7.16 -19.97 -13.87
CA ARG A 306 6.33 -19.35 -14.89
C ARG A 306 5.32 -20.32 -15.49
N GLU A 307 5.74 -21.54 -15.81
CA GLU A 307 4.87 -22.57 -16.36
C GLU A 307 3.77 -22.99 -15.36
N ILE A 308 4.13 -23.16 -14.09
CA ILE A 308 3.17 -23.48 -13.01
C ILE A 308 2.13 -22.36 -12.89
N LEU A 309 2.56 -21.11 -12.86
CA LEU A 309 1.68 -19.95 -12.77
C LEU A 309 0.76 -19.85 -14.00
N ASP A 310 1.30 -20.00 -15.20
CA ASP A 310 0.56 -19.89 -16.45
C ASP A 310 -0.45 -21.03 -16.66
N LYS A 311 -0.06 -22.27 -16.36
CA LYS A 311 -0.84 -23.46 -16.70
C LYS A 311 -1.74 -23.98 -15.59
N GLN A 312 -1.42 -23.72 -14.32
CA GLN A 312 -2.14 -24.25 -13.16
C GLN A 312 -2.78 -23.17 -12.31
N VAL A 313 -1.99 -22.17 -11.88
CA VAL A 313 -2.44 -21.20 -10.88
C VAL A 313 -3.47 -20.22 -11.44
N PHE A 314 -3.09 -19.43 -12.42
CA PHE A 314 -3.98 -18.39 -12.96
C PHE A 314 -5.26 -18.90 -13.63
N PRO A 315 -5.27 -20.04 -14.34
CA PRO A 315 -6.51 -20.63 -14.83
C PRO A 315 -7.51 -20.95 -13.72
N PHE A 316 -7.03 -21.45 -12.58
CA PHE A 316 -7.89 -21.74 -11.42
C PHE A 316 -8.45 -20.45 -10.78
N TRP A 317 -7.60 -19.43 -10.61
CA TRP A 317 -7.95 -18.20 -9.91
C TRP A 317 -8.56 -17.11 -10.80
N SER A 318 -8.82 -17.39 -12.07
CA SER A 318 -9.35 -16.40 -13.03
C SER A 318 -10.71 -15.82 -12.65
N ASP A 319 -11.51 -16.57 -11.91
CA ASP A 319 -12.86 -16.20 -11.44
C ASP A 319 -13.06 -16.40 -9.92
N ARG A 320 -12.05 -16.87 -9.19
CA ARG A 320 -12.06 -17.17 -7.76
C ARG A 320 -11.23 -16.19 -6.94
N ASN A 321 -11.26 -14.93 -7.30
CA ASN A 321 -10.52 -13.87 -6.60
C ASN A 321 -11.48 -12.76 -6.16
N VAL A 322 -11.05 -11.95 -5.20
CA VAL A 322 -11.88 -10.90 -4.57
C VAL A 322 -12.49 -9.95 -5.61
N ARG A 323 -11.70 -9.49 -6.58
CA ARG A 323 -12.16 -8.54 -7.60
C ARG A 323 -13.26 -9.12 -8.47
N GLU A 324 -13.05 -10.33 -9.00
CA GLU A 324 -14.02 -10.99 -9.88
C GLU A 324 -15.27 -11.43 -9.10
N TYR A 325 -15.10 -11.86 -7.85
CA TYR A 325 -16.24 -12.16 -6.97
C TYR A 325 -17.14 -10.93 -6.79
N ALA A 326 -16.55 -9.77 -6.45
CA ALA A 326 -17.29 -8.52 -6.29
C ALA A 326 -18.00 -8.10 -7.60
N ARG A 327 -17.35 -8.28 -8.75
CA ARG A 327 -17.95 -7.97 -10.08
C ARG A 327 -19.13 -8.87 -10.41
N LEU A 328 -19.02 -10.17 -10.13
CA LEU A 328 -20.05 -11.17 -10.46
C LEU A 328 -21.24 -11.09 -9.50
N SER A 329 -20.98 -10.83 -8.21
CA SER A 329 -22.03 -10.80 -7.18
C SER A 329 -22.96 -9.58 -7.29
N ASN A 330 -22.50 -8.46 -7.84
CA ASN A 330 -23.22 -7.18 -7.81
C ASN A 330 -23.68 -6.65 -9.16
N ASN A 331 -23.60 -7.44 -10.22
CA ASN A 331 -24.04 -7.06 -11.58
C ASN A 331 -23.43 -5.73 -12.07
N PHE A 332 -22.18 -5.46 -11.73
CA PHE A 332 -21.38 -4.31 -12.13
C PHE A 332 -22.04 -2.93 -11.89
N PRO A 333 -22.29 -2.56 -10.64
CA PRO A 333 -22.88 -1.27 -10.29
C PRO A 333 -21.94 -0.08 -10.55
N ARG A 334 -22.48 1.15 -10.48
CA ARG A 334 -21.76 2.39 -10.80
C ARG A 334 -20.45 2.54 -10.04
N TYR A 335 -20.38 2.19 -8.76
CA TYR A 335 -19.16 2.30 -7.97
C TYR A 335 -17.99 1.44 -8.51
N GLN A 336 -18.28 0.26 -9.07
CA GLN A 336 -17.26 -0.54 -9.74
C GLN A 336 -16.75 0.12 -11.02
N GLU A 337 -17.66 0.70 -11.83
CA GLU A 337 -17.25 1.44 -13.02
C GLU A 337 -16.35 2.63 -12.67
N LEU A 338 -16.66 3.37 -11.59
CA LEU A 338 -15.85 4.50 -11.14
C LEU A 338 -14.44 4.06 -10.70
N ASP A 339 -14.30 2.92 -10.01
CA ASP A 339 -13.01 2.36 -9.64
C ASP A 339 -12.23 1.85 -10.88
N GLU A 340 -12.89 1.14 -11.80
CA GLU A 340 -12.24 0.65 -13.02
C GLU A 340 -11.77 1.79 -13.95
N ARG A 341 -12.38 2.96 -13.85
CA ARG A 341 -12.00 4.17 -14.60
C ARG A 341 -11.18 5.16 -13.79
N PHE A 342 -10.71 4.76 -12.62
CA PHE A 342 -9.79 5.54 -11.79
C PHE A 342 -10.35 6.88 -11.27
N VAL A 343 -11.67 7.05 -11.20
CA VAL A 343 -12.30 8.16 -10.46
C VAL A 343 -12.17 7.94 -8.97
N LEU A 344 -12.27 6.68 -8.54
CA LEU A 344 -11.98 6.15 -7.21
C LEU A 344 -10.88 5.10 -7.32
N TYR A 345 -10.22 4.77 -6.21
CA TYR A 345 -9.28 3.65 -6.19
C TYR A 345 -9.34 2.88 -4.88
N PHE A 346 -9.36 1.55 -5.02
CA PHE A 346 -9.37 0.61 -3.88
C PHE A 346 -8.20 -0.34 -3.98
N MET A 347 -7.27 -0.23 -3.06
CA MET A 347 -6.18 -1.22 -2.96
C MET A 347 -6.72 -2.60 -2.58
N TRP A 348 -7.72 -2.67 -1.76
CA TRP A 348 -8.23 -3.88 -1.18
C TRP A 348 -9.03 -4.80 -2.12
N LYS A 349 -9.21 -4.44 -3.35
CA LYS A 349 -9.62 -5.37 -4.41
C LYS A 349 -8.51 -6.35 -4.81
N THR A 350 -7.25 -6.04 -4.55
CA THR A 350 -6.08 -6.85 -4.89
C THR A 350 -5.19 -7.14 -3.69
N VAL A 351 -4.96 -6.16 -2.85
CA VAL A 351 -4.21 -6.27 -1.59
C VAL A 351 -5.20 -6.52 -0.46
N ALA A 352 -4.87 -7.34 0.53
CA ALA A 352 -5.80 -7.61 1.63
C ALA A 352 -5.60 -6.68 2.81
N LEU A 353 -6.39 -6.85 3.67
CA LEU A 353 -6.71 -6.79 5.09
C LEU A 353 -5.58 -6.32 6.01
N SER A 354 -4.62 -5.58 5.46
CA SER A 354 -3.33 -5.38 6.05
C SER A 354 -3.36 -4.33 7.15
N HIS A 355 -3.43 -3.16 6.97
CA HIS A 355 -3.22 -2.03 7.87
C HIS A 355 -3.79 -2.24 9.30
N THR A 356 -3.14 -3.14 10.02
CA THR A 356 -3.42 -3.48 11.43
C THR A 356 -2.16 -4.07 12.08
N VAL A 357 -2.22 -4.34 13.38
CA VAL A 357 -1.16 -5.01 14.16
C VAL A 357 -1.79 -6.08 15.02
N ALA A 358 -1.27 -7.29 14.96
CA ALA A 358 -1.67 -8.39 15.81
C ALA A 358 -1.26 -8.18 17.28
N ASP A 359 -1.89 -8.90 18.21
CA ASP A 359 -1.48 -8.93 19.63
C ASP A 359 -0.18 -9.73 19.81
N PHE A 360 0.93 -9.16 19.32
CA PHE A 360 2.24 -9.75 19.49
C PHE A 360 2.65 -9.89 20.97
N PRO A 361 2.34 -8.96 21.89
CA PRO A 361 2.58 -9.18 23.31
C PRO A 361 2.04 -10.50 23.85
N ARG A 362 0.79 -10.86 23.46
CA ARG A 362 0.18 -12.14 23.85
C ARG A 362 0.95 -13.33 23.28
N LEU A 363 1.35 -13.25 22.01
CA LEU A 363 2.16 -14.27 21.36
C LEU A 363 3.50 -14.45 22.07
N LEU A 364 4.21 -13.35 22.35
CA LEU A 364 5.53 -13.38 22.99
C LEU A 364 5.46 -13.91 24.43
N ALA A 365 4.45 -13.54 25.19
CA ALA A 365 4.30 -13.95 26.58
C ALA A 365 3.84 -15.41 26.75
N HIS A 366 2.97 -15.91 25.87
CA HIS A 366 2.28 -17.17 26.08
C HIS A 366 2.45 -18.20 24.94
N GLY A 367 2.83 -17.77 23.75
CA GLY A 367 2.81 -18.59 22.55
C GLY A 367 1.40 -18.88 22.05
N VAL A 368 1.29 -19.81 21.10
CA VAL A 368 0.00 -20.14 20.46
C VAL A 368 -0.74 -21.31 21.09
N MET A 369 -0.08 -22.14 21.92
CA MET A 369 -0.73 -23.31 22.53
C MET A 369 -1.97 -22.95 23.36
N PRO A 370 -1.96 -21.94 24.24
CA PRO A 370 -3.16 -21.56 24.99
C PRO A 370 -4.32 -21.12 24.11
N ILE A 371 -4.03 -20.53 22.92
CA ILE A 371 -5.06 -20.13 21.95
C ILE A 371 -5.69 -21.38 21.29
N ILE A 372 -4.84 -22.36 20.94
CA ILE A 372 -5.29 -23.64 20.38
C ILE A 372 -6.19 -24.39 21.38
N GLU A 373 -5.78 -24.44 22.65
CA GLU A 373 -6.54 -25.09 23.73
C GLU A 373 -7.88 -24.40 23.99
N ASP A 374 -7.91 -23.06 24.01
CA ASP A 374 -9.17 -22.32 24.17
C ASP A 374 -10.10 -22.51 22.95
N ALA A 375 -9.58 -22.50 21.74
CA ALA A 375 -10.35 -22.76 20.53
C ALA A 375 -10.93 -24.21 20.53
N ALA A 376 -10.14 -25.21 20.93
CA ALA A 376 -10.58 -26.58 21.03
C ALA A 376 -11.69 -26.74 22.07
N ARG A 377 -11.55 -26.16 23.28
CA ARG A 377 -12.58 -26.16 24.32
C ARG A 377 -13.88 -25.52 23.83
N ARG A 378 -13.81 -24.33 23.26
CA ARG A 378 -14.98 -23.59 22.72
C ARG A 378 -15.66 -24.33 21.56
N LYS A 379 -14.90 -25.07 20.77
CA LYS A 379 -15.43 -25.93 19.70
C LYS A 379 -16.32 -27.05 20.27
N GLU A 380 -15.89 -27.69 21.37
CA GLU A 380 -16.67 -28.74 22.06
C GLU A 380 -17.94 -28.17 22.72
N GLU A 381 -17.86 -26.99 23.30
CA GLU A 381 -18.98 -26.28 23.94
C GLU A 381 -20.01 -25.72 22.95
N ALA A 382 -19.62 -25.48 21.69
CA ALA A 382 -20.45 -24.81 20.69
C ALA A 382 -21.63 -25.72 20.22
N GLN A 383 -22.85 -25.19 20.32
CA GLN A 383 -24.05 -25.85 19.81
C GLN A 383 -24.27 -25.60 18.31
N ASP A 384 -23.80 -24.49 17.83
CA ASP A 384 -23.94 -24.01 16.45
C ASP A 384 -22.79 -24.53 15.58
N GLU A 385 -23.12 -25.13 14.42
CA GLU A 385 -22.11 -25.66 13.49
C GLU A 385 -21.19 -24.58 12.90
N GLN A 386 -21.71 -23.38 12.66
CA GLN A 386 -20.93 -22.29 12.14
C GLN A 386 -19.86 -21.84 13.15
N LYS A 387 -20.23 -21.74 14.43
CA LYS A 387 -19.29 -21.47 15.53
C LYS A 387 -18.26 -22.59 15.69
N ARG A 388 -18.68 -23.84 15.65
CA ARG A 388 -17.77 -25.00 15.68
C ARG A 388 -16.76 -24.95 14.54
N GLY A 389 -17.22 -24.58 13.32
CA GLY A 389 -16.36 -24.41 12.16
C GLY A 389 -15.36 -23.31 12.34
N PHE A 390 -15.75 -22.17 12.93
CA PHE A 390 -14.83 -21.07 13.23
C PHE A 390 -13.71 -21.48 14.21
N TYR A 391 -14.10 -22.11 15.35
CA TYR A 391 -13.09 -22.56 16.32
C TYR A 391 -12.17 -23.65 15.74
N SER A 392 -12.73 -24.56 14.95
CA SER A 392 -11.95 -25.57 14.22
C SER A 392 -10.98 -24.91 13.23
N ALA A 393 -11.36 -23.80 12.63
CA ALA A 393 -10.49 -23.05 11.72
C ALA A 393 -9.30 -22.45 12.46
N ILE A 394 -9.52 -21.80 13.61
CA ILE A 394 -8.45 -21.23 14.44
C ILE A 394 -7.45 -22.34 14.85
N GLU A 395 -7.98 -23.43 15.43
CA GLU A 395 -7.16 -24.59 15.83
C GLU A 395 -6.35 -25.15 14.65
N THR A 396 -7.00 -25.37 13.51
CA THR A 396 -6.39 -25.96 12.31
C THR A 396 -5.27 -25.07 11.75
N ALA A 397 -5.51 -23.76 11.65
CA ALA A 397 -4.55 -22.81 11.11
C ALA A 397 -3.31 -22.68 12.00
N LEU A 398 -3.50 -22.55 13.33
CA LEU A 398 -2.40 -22.45 14.28
C LEU A 398 -1.57 -23.74 14.38
N ARG A 399 -2.19 -24.91 14.28
CA ARG A 399 -1.44 -26.18 14.16
C ARG A 399 -0.59 -26.21 12.89
N GLY A 400 -1.01 -25.58 11.79
CA GLY A 400 -0.18 -25.39 10.60
C GLY A 400 1.07 -24.57 10.88
N VAL A 401 0.95 -23.51 11.68
CA VAL A 401 2.10 -22.69 12.11
C VAL A 401 3.11 -23.50 12.93
N LEU A 402 2.63 -24.33 13.86
CA LEU A 402 3.48 -25.22 14.67
C LEU A 402 4.21 -26.27 13.81
N ILE A 403 3.53 -26.87 12.84
CA ILE A 403 4.15 -27.82 11.91
C ILE A 403 5.27 -27.14 11.10
N TYR A 404 5.08 -25.91 10.65
CA TYR A 404 6.15 -25.17 9.95
C TYR A 404 7.34 -24.89 10.87
N ALA A 405 7.10 -24.51 12.13
CA ALA A 405 8.16 -24.32 13.12
C ALA A 405 8.95 -25.61 13.37
N GLU A 406 8.26 -26.75 13.50
CA GLU A 406 8.86 -28.08 13.66
C GLU A 406 9.73 -28.45 12.44
N HIS A 407 9.29 -28.17 11.21
CA HIS A 407 10.09 -28.38 10.01
C HIS A 407 11.36 -27.51 9.99
N LEU A 408 11.27 -26.26 10.48
CA LEU A 408 12.44 -25.39 10.64
C LEU A 408 13.41 -25.93 11.71
N GLU A 409 12.89 -26.50 12.83
CA GLU A 409 13.69 -27.17 13.84
C GLU A 409 14.47 -28.36 13.25
N GLN A 410 13.76 -29.22 12.50
CA GLN A 410 14.37 -30.38 11.83
C GLN A 410 15.46 -29.95 10.82
N GLU A 411 15.20 -28.90 10.07
CA GLU A 411 16.20 -28.34 9.13
C GLU A 411 17.41 -27.75 9.87
N ALA A 412 17.22 -27.06 10.99
CA ALA A 412 18.30 -26.56 11.83
C ALA A 412 19.15 -27.72 12.38
N GLN A 413 18.52 -28.79 12.86
CA GLN A 413 19.21 -30.01 13.31
C GLN A 413 20.01 -30.65 12.19
N ARG A 414 19.45 -30.74 10.98
CA ARG A 414 20.13 -31.29 9.81
C ARG A 414 21.36 -30.45 9.43
N LEU A 415 21.22 -29.13 9.43
CA LEU A 415 22.32 -28.20 9.15
C LEU A 415 23.41 -28.23 10.22
N ALA A 416 23.05 -28.45 11.48
CA ALA A 416 24.00 -28.58 12.58
C ALA A 416 24.98 -29.78 12.41
N VAL A 417 24.57 -30.81 11.70
CA VAL A 417 25.43 -31.98 11.38
C VAL A 417 26.34 -31.72 10.18
N GLN A 418 25.91 -30.86 9.23
CA GLN A 418 26.56 -30.70 7.91
C GLN A 418 27.46 -29.46 7.84
N ALA A 419 27.20 -28.43 8.63
CA ALA A 419 27.81 -27.11 8.49
C ALA A 419 28.99 -26.89 9.46
N GLY A 420 29.92 -26.03 9.05
CA GLY A 420 31.07 -25.65 9.90
C GLY A 420 30.73 -24.82 11.17
N ASN A 421 29.47 -24.31 11.25
CA ASN A 421 28.95 -23.54 12.39
C ASN A 421 27.82 -24.29 13.12
N ALA A 422 28.12 -25.48 13.63
CA ALA A 422 27.15 -26.36 14.27
C ALA A 422 26.42 -25.71 15.45
N ASP A 423 27.12 -24.90 16.26
CA ASP A 423 26.55 -24.32 17.48
C ASP A 423 25.44 -23.28 17.18
N ARG A 424 25.58 -22.53 16.13
CA ARG A 424 24.51 -21.62 15.69
C ARG A 424 23.21 -22.38 15.34
N TYR A 425 23.34 -23.46 14.56
CA TYR A 425 22.18 -24.25 14.15
C TYR A 425 21.56 -25.04 15.31
N ARG A 426 22.35 -25.50 16.27
CA ARG A 426 21.84 -26.09 17.54
C ARG A 426 21.03 -25.07 18.33
N ARG A 427 21.53 -23.84 18.50
CA ARG A 427 20.79 -22.77 19.18
C ARG A 427 19.46 -22.45 18.44
N LEU A 428 19.46 -22.38 17.11
CA LEU A 428 18.24 -22.21 16.32
C LEU A 428 17.25 -23.36 16.56
N ALA A 429 17.70 -24.61 16.56
CA ALA A 429 16.86 -25.76 16.84
C ALA A 429 16.23 -25.70 18.24
N ASP A 430 17.03 -25.36 19.28
CA ASP A 430 16.55 -25.23 20.66
C ASP A 430 15.49 -24.13 20.79
N MET A 431 15.66 -22.98 20.10
CA MET A 431 14.64 -21.92 20.07
C MET A 431 13.37 -22.40 19.38
N LEU A 432 13.48 -23.02 18.20
CA LEU A 432 12.36 -23.49 17.39
C LEU A 432 11.56 -24.62 18.05
N HIS A 433 12.22 -25.42 18.89
CA HIS A 433 11.56 -26.42 19.73
C HIS A 433 10.53 -25.80 20.69
N ARG A 434 10.77 -24.55 21.12
CA ARG A 434 9.91 -23.84 22.06
C ARG A 434 8.95 -22.87 21.41
N VAL A 435 9.45 -22.01 20.54
CA VAL A 435 8.65 -20.91 19.96
C VAL A 435 8.25 -21.22 18.52
N PRO A 436 7.04 -20.83 18.10
CA PRO A 436 6.02 -20.01 18.75
C PRO A 436 5.01 -20.79 19.60
N ALA A 437 5.22 -22.08 19.89
CA ALA A 437 4.27 -22.90 20.66
C ALA A 437 4.06 -22.32 22.07
N HIS A 438 5.12 -21.96 22.74
CA HIS A 438 5.15 -21.42 24.11
C HIS A 438 5.77 -20.01 24.15
N GLY A 439 5.56 -19.29 25.25
CA GLY A 439 6.11 -17.96 25.46
C GLY A 439 7.65 -17.95 25.41
N ALA A 440 8.21 -16.85 24.90
CA ALA A 440 9.65 -16.62 24.80
C ALA A 440 10.28 -16.41 26.18
N ARG A 441 11.53 -16.84 26.36
CA ARG A 441 12.31 -16.71 27.62
C ARG A 441 13.39 -15.62 27.56
N ASN A 442 13.81 -15.23 26.35
CA ASN A 442 14.87 -14.30 26.06
C ASN A 442 14.59 -13.54 24.76
N LEU A 443 15.44 -12.57 24.43
CA LEU A 443 15.28 -11.71 23.26
C LEU A 443 15.33 -12.49 21.94
N ASP A 444 16.23 -13.47 21.81
CA ASP A 444 16.36 -14.29 20.59
C ASP A 444 15.08 -15.10 20.32
N GLU A 445 14.53 -15.76 21.33
CA GLU A 445 13.27 -16.49 21.24
C GLU A 445 12.09 -15.55 20.90
N ALA A 446 12.06 -14.34 21.48
CA ALA A 446 11.02 -13.37 21.22
C ALA A 446 11.03 -12.91 19.75
N VAL A 447 12.20 -12.57 19.22
CA VAL A 447 12.36 -12.18 17.81
C VAL A 447 12.06 -13.34 16.87
N GLN A 448 12.50 -14.56 17.19
CA GLN A 448 12.20 -15.75 16.39
C GLN A 448 10.70 -16.09 16.38
N SER A 449 10.01 -16.01 17.52
CA SER A 449 8.57 -16.24 17.65
C SER A 449 7.77 -15.25 16.78
N LEU A 450 8.11 -13.95 16.92
CA LEU A 450 7.51 -12.87 16.12
C LEU A 450 7.68 -13.15 14.63
N TRP A 451 8.90 -13.52 14.21
CA TRP A 451 9.20 -13.73 12.80
C TRP A 451 8.45 -14.92 12.18
N ILE A 452 8.40 -16.07 12.86
CA ILE A 452 7.63 -17.23 12.36
C ILE A 452 6.16 -16.85 12.17
N PHE A 453 5.60 -16.15 13.14
CA PHE A 453 4.21 -15.74 13.08
C PHE A 453 3.96 -14.72 11.96
N TRP A 454 4.89 -13.80 11.76
CA TRP A 454 4.85 -12.84 10.65
C TRP A 454 4.91 -13.54 9.28
N VAL A 455 5.77 -14.56 9.14
CA VAL A 455 5.81 -15.42 7.94
C VAL A 455 4.48 -16.12 7.72
N ALA A 456 3.86 -16.65 8.77
CA ALA A 456 2.56 -17.33 8.68
C ALA A 456 1.45 -16.36 8.23
N LEU A 457 1.38 -15.16 8.80
CA LEU A 457 0.44 -14.11 8.42
C LEU A 457 0.58 -13.70 6.94
N HIS A 458 1.82 -13.63 6.43
CA HIS A 458 2.08 -13.32 5.02
C HIS A 458 1.90 -14.52 4.08
N ASN A 459 1.75 -15.73 4.61
CA ASN A 459 1.27 -16.88 3.85
C ASN A 459 -0.26 -17.00 3.90
N GLU A 460 -0.92 -16.45 4.92
CA GLU A 460 -2.37 -16.39 5.00
C GLU A 460 -2.95 -15.45 3.95
N SER A 461 -2.45 -14.23 3.88
CA SER A 461 -3.02 -13.21 2.99
C SER A 461 -1.96 -12.28 2.43
N THR A 462 -2.29 -11.61 1.32
CA THR A 462 -1.46 -10.52 0.80
C THR A 462 -1.58 -9.33 1.73
N ASN A 463 -0.51 -9.06 2.44
CA ASN A 463 -0.43 -7.96 3.39
C ASN A 463 0.53 -6.90 2.86
N ALA A 464 -0.01 -5.74 2.48
CA ALA A 464 0.77 -4.53 2.38
C ALA A 464 0.50 -3.69 3.63
N GLY A 465 1.52 -3.45 4.43
CA GLY A 465 1.40 -2.67 5.64
C GLY A 465 0.85 -3.40 6.88
N LEU A 466 0.77 -4.74 6.89
CA LEU A 466 0.62 -5.47 8.14
C LEU A 466 1.84 -5.18 9.01
N SER A 467 1.59 -4.55 10.15
CA SER A 467 2.64 -3.86 10.87
C SER A 467 3.04 -4.56 12.17
N LEU A 468 4.17 -4.16 12.70
CA LEU A 468 4.86 -4.83 13.80
C LEU A 468 4.62 -4.13 15.15
N GLY A 469 4.09 -2.89 15.12
CA GLY A 469 3.72 -2.14 16.32
C GLY A 469 4.90 -1.70 17.19
N HIS A 470 4.71 -1.74 18.50
CA HIS A 470 5.69 -1.23 19.49
C HIS A 470 6.76 -2.26 19.84
N LEU A 471 7.57 -2.68 18.84
CA LEU A 471 8.58 -3.71 19.10
C LEU A 471 9.64 -3.28 20.13
N ASP A 472 9.99 -1.99 20.20
CA ASP A 472 10.90 -1.47 21.21
C ASP A 472 10.39 -1.79 22.62
N ARG A 473 9.14 -1.44 22.92
CA ARG A 473 8.51 -1.67 24.21
C ARG A 473 8.24 -3.15 24.50
N TRP A 474 7.82 -3.90 23.49
CA TRP A 474 7.43 -5.31 23.67
C TRP A 474 8.63 -6.24 23.81
N LEU A 475 9.77 -5.88 23.23
CA LEU A 475 11.03 -6.63 23.37
C LEU A 475 11.86 -6.19 24.58
N GLN A 476 11.61 -5.00 25.15
CA GLN A 476 12.32 -4.49 26.30
C GLN A 476 12.37 -5.45 27.51
N PRO A 477 11.26 -6.11 27.93
CA PRO A 477 11.30 -7.04 29.07
C PRO A 477 12.26 -8.23 28.88
N TYR A 478 12.37 -8.71 27.64
CA TYR A 478 13.28 -9.82 27.29
C TYR A 478 14.74 -9.35 27.30
N PHE A 479 14.99 -8.17 26.71
CA PHE A 479 16.29 -7.54 26.77
C PHE A 479 16.76 -7.28 28.24
N GLU A 480 15.88 -6.73 29.06
CA GLU A 480 16.16 -6.50 30.49
C GLU A 480 16.48 -7.81 31.25
N SER A 481 15.63 -8.84 31.04
CA SER A 481 15.84 -10.15 31.67
C SER A 481 17.17 -10.79 31.31
N ASP A 482 17.62 -10.61 30.07
CA ASP A 482 18.92 -11.11 29.63
C ASP A 482 20.05 -10.28 30.22
N MET A 483 19.94 -8.96 30.24
CA MET A 483 20.91 -8.04 30.82
C MET A 483 21.09 -8.26 32.33
N GLU A 484 20.02 -8.61 33.06
CA GLU A 484 20.05 -8.90 34.49
C GLU A 484 20.83 -10.16 34.84
N ARG A 485 20.99 -11.11 33.93
CA ARG A 485 21.74 -12.35 34.10
C ARG A 485 23.23 -12.18 33.83
N LEU A 486 23.65 -11.06 33.27
CA LEU A 486 25.01 -10.79 32.85
C LEU A 486 25.75 -9.89 33.85
N SER A 487 27.05 -10.10 33.95
CA SER A 487 27.90 -9.24 34.77
C SER A 487 28.02 -7.85 34.16
N PRO A 488 27.88 -6.78 34.98
CA PRO A 488 28.03 -5.41 34.48
C PRO A 488 29.38 -5.18 33.78
N GLY A 489 29.38 -4.41 32.70
CA GLY A 489 30.57 -4.08 31.94
C GLY A 489 30.66 -4.91 30.64
N LYS A 490 31.75 -5.64 30.45
CA LYS A 490 32.04 -6.31 29.15
C LYS A 490 30.97 -7.30 28.69
N GLU A 491 30.34 -8.04 29.59
CA GLU A 491 29.30 -9.00 29.19
C GLU A 491 28.06 -8.28 28.71
N GLN A 492 27.63 -7.24 29.42
CA GLN A 492 26.51 -6.41 29.03
C GLN A 492 26.79 -5.65 27.73
N GLU A 493 27.99 -5.12 27.52
CA GLU A 493 28.42 -4.47 26.27
C GLU A 493 28.41 -5.46 25.11
N ALA A 494 28.87 -6.68 25.28
CA ALA A 494 28.80 -7.74 24.27
C ALA A 494 27.34 -8.13 23.95
N TYR A 495 26.46 -8.09 24.94
CA TYR A 495 25.05 -8.36 24.73
C TYR A 495 24.34 -7.23 23.97
N VAL A 496 24.68 -5.96 24.21
CA VAL A 496 24.20 -4.83 23.41
C VAL A 496 24.62 -4.99 21.94
N PHE A 497 25.87 -5.41 21.69
CA PHE A 497 26.36 -5.74 20.36
C PHE A 497 25.49 -6.86 19.69
N HIS A 498 25.25 -7.95 20.44
CA HIS A 498 24.38 -9.04 19.99
C HIS A 498 22.96 -8.56 19.67
N ALA A 499 22.36 -7.73 20.51
CA ALA A 499 21.02 -7.17 20.27
C ALA A 499 20.96 -6.31 19.00
N LEU A 500 22.00 -5.48 18.74
CA LEU A 500 22.11 -4.71 17.48
C LEU A 500 22.18 -5.64 16.27
N GLU A 501 22.97 -6.72 16.34
CA GLU A 501 23.10 -7.68 15.26
C GLU A 501 21.78 -8.44 15.01
N LEU A 502 21.11 -8.87 16.06
CA LEU A 502 19.82 -9.57 16.00
C LEU A 502 18.73 -8.70 15.37
N ILE A 503 18.56 -7.46 15.82
CA ILE A 503 17.58 -6.52 15.25
C ILE A 503 17.96 -6.14 13.81
N GLY A 504 19.25 -6.01 13.51
CA GLY A 504 19.73 -5.82 12.13
C GLY A 504 19.36 -6.99 11.20
N ASN A 505 19.53 -8.22 11.68
CA ASN A 505 19.07 -9.41 10.97
C ASN A 505 17.55 -9.40 10.74
N PHE A 506 16.79 -9.00 11.76
CA PHE A 506 15.33 -8.88 11.62
C PHE A 506 14.93 -7.85 10.53
N PHE A 507 15.62 -6.70 10.45
CA PHE A 507 15.37 -5.72 9.40
C PHE A 507 15.62 -6.30 8.00
N PHE A 508 16.70 -7.07 7.81
CA PHE A 508 16.92 -7.72 6.52
C PHE A 508 15.90 -8.80 6.20
N ARG A 509 15.37 -9.52 7.20
CA ARG A 509 14.23 -10.42 6.94
C ARG A 509 13.01 -9.67 6.42
N CYS A 510 12.73 -8.47 6.93
CA CYS A 510 11.67 -7.61 6.41
C CYS A 510 11.90 -7.21 4.93
N GLN A 511 13.14 -7.10 4.46
CA GLN A 511 13.48 -6.80 3.06
C GLN A 511 13.28 -8.00 2.11
N ASP A 512 13.27 -9.22 2.61
CA ASP A 512 13.20 -10.45 1.80
C ASP A 512 11.80 -10.76 1.28
N HIS A 513 10.80 -9.95 1.63
CA HIS A 513 9.40 -10.15 1.26
C HIS A 513 8.91 -9.01 0.38
N LEU A 514 8.63 -9.32 -0.88
CA LEU A 514 8.04 -8.39 -1.84
C LEU A 514 6.76 -9.00 -2.43
N PRO A 515 5.61 -8.33 -2.34
CA PRO A 515 4.40 -8.78 -3.04
C PRO A 515 4.51 -8.46 -4.54
N LEU A 516 4.18 -9.41 -5.40
CA LEU A 516 4.07 -9.14 -6.83
C LEU A 516 2.80 -8.32 -7.09
N VAL A 517 2.98 -7.11 -7.59
CA VAL A 517 1.88 -6.25 -8.06
C VAL A 517 1.94 -6.10 -9.59
N ALA A 518 0.82 -5.75 -10.21
CA ALA A 518 0.79 -5.41 -11.63
C ALA A 518 1.67 -4.17 -11.90
N ASP A 519 2.25 -4.06 -13.09
CA ASP A 519 3.18 -2.96 -13.45
C ASP A 519 2.56 -1.57 -13.26
N VAL A 520 1.26 -1.43 -13.54
CA VAL A 520 0.49 -0.22 -13.21
C VAL A 520 0.49 0.10 -11.71
N GLY A 521 0.64 -0.90 -10.86
CA GLY A 521 0.74 -0.72 -9.40
C GLY A 521 1.94 0.15 -9.00
N ASN A 522 2.99 0.18 -9.80
CA ASN A 522 4.16 1.04 -9.57
C ASN A 522 3.84 2.55 -9.64
N LYS A 523 2.77 2.93 -10.34
CA LYS A 523 2.27 4.33 -10.35
C LYS A 523 1.40 4.65 -9.13
N LEU A 524 0.80 3.65 -8.53
CA LEU A 524 -0.16 3.77 -7.44
C LEU A 524 0.48 3.57 -6.06
N PHE A 525 1.52 2.75 -6.04
CA PHE A 525 2.38 2.48 -4.90
C PHE A 525 3.80 2.30 -5.41
N GLY A 526 4.48 3.43 -5.67
CA GLY A 526 5.83 3.45 -6.20
C GLY A 526 6.86 2.96 -5.19
N GLY A 527 7.88 2.22 -5.66
CA GLY A 527 9.00 1.75 -4.86
C GLY A 527 8.80 0.40 -4.16
N SER A 528 7.78 -0.36 -4.49
CA SER A 528 7.43 -1.73 -4.07
C SER A 528 8.00 -2.19 -2.73
N SER A 529 7.20 -2.11 -1.70
CA SER A 529 7.54 -2.46 -0.33
C SER A 529 6.42 -3.33 0.25
N SER A 530 6.68 -4.09 1.29
CA SER A 530 5.62 -4.66 2.13
C SER A 530 5.12 -3.66 3.18
N ASP A 531 5.80 -2.51 3.32
CA ASP A 531 5.43 -1.35 4.14
C ASP A 531 5.02 -1.71 5.58
N GLN A 532 5.71 -2.68 6.20
CA GLN A 532 5.49 -3.03 7.59
C GLN A 532 6.04 -1.95 8.53
N ALA A 533 5.15 -1.31 9.28
CA ALA A 533 5.53 -0.26 10.20
C ALA A 533 6.00 -0.80 11.57
N ILE A 534 7.07 -0.20 12.10
CA ILE A 534 7.44 -0.27 13.52
C ILE A 534 7.22 1.12 14.12
N THR A 535 6.65 1.17 15.32
CA THR A 535 6.35 2.42 16.01
C THR A 535 7.11 2.48 17.33
N LEU A 536 7.94 3.49 17.49
CA LEU A 536 8.82 3.67 18.65
C LEU A 536 8.29 4.73 19.63
N GLY A 537 8.62 4.59 20.89
CA GLY A 537 8.45 5.60 21.94
C GLY A 537 6.99 5.98 22.25
N GLY A 538 6.73 7.27 22.46
CA GLY A 538 5.42 7.79 22.89
C GLY A 538 5.13 7.51 24.35
N VAL A 539 3.83 7.30 24.67
CA VAL A 539 3.40 6.89 26.02
C VAL A 539 2.92 5.46 26.03
N ASP A 540 3.01 4.82 27.20
CA ASP A 540 2.39 3.52 27.46
C ASP A 540 0.90 3.68 27.86
N ARG A 541 0.23 2.56 28.11
CA ARG A 541 -1.18 2.50 28.52
C ARG A 541 -1.49 3.36 29.77
N SER A 542 -0.50 3.52 30.67
CA SER A 542 -0.64 4.36 31.88
C SER A 542 -0.35 5.85 31.64
N GLY A 543 0.08 6.24 30.44
CA GLY A 543 0.45 7.61 30.10
C GLY A 543 1.89 7.99 30.46
N LYS A 544 2.74 7.03 30.84
CA LYS A 544 4.16 7.26 31.12
C LYS A 544 4.99 7.07 29.83
N SER A 545 6.20 7.66 29.81
CA SER A 545 7.11 7.48 28.66
C SER A 545 7.34 5.99 28.36
N ALA A 546 7.25 5.64 27.10
CA ALA A 546 7.53 4.32 26.57
C ALA A 546 8.95 4.21 25.96
N VAL A 547 9.71 5.30 25.95
CA VAL A 547 11.10 5.33 25.45
C VAL A 547 11.99 4.52 26.39
N CYS A 548 12.73 3.56 25.84
CA CYS A 548 13.51 2.57 26.58
C CYS A 548 14.82 2.23 25.84
N ASP A 549 15.62 1.31 26.38
CA ASP A 549 16.89 0.87 25.78
C ASP A 549 16.67 0.38 24.35
N MET A 550 15.68 -0.50 24.13
CA MET A 550 15.37 -1.04 22.81
C MET A 550 14.97 0.05 21.82
N THR A 551 14.33 1.17 22.26
CA THR A 551 14.05 2.30 21.38
C THR A 551 15.32 2.83 20.71
N TYR A 552 16.38 3.01 21.47
CA TYR A 552 17.67 3.49 20.96
C TYR A 552 18.41 2.43 20.13
N ILE A 553 18.26 1.14 20.46
CA ILE A 553 18.78 0.04 19.64
C ILE A 553 18.11 0.04 18.26
N PHE A 554 16.79 0.16 18.19
CA PHE A 554 16.07 0.25 16.91
C PHE A 554 16.48 1.49 16.09
N LEU A 555 16.63 2.64 16.75
CA LEU A 555 17.09 3.88 16.10
C LEU A 555 18.51 3.72 15.56
N LYS A 556 19.41 3.06 16.31
CA LYS A 556 20.78 2.80 15.86
C LYS A 556 20.84 1.85 14.67
N VAL A 557 20.06 0.79 14.69
CA VAL A 557 19.96 -0.14 13.55
C VAL A 557 19.41 0.56 12.31
N THR A 558 18.38 1.42 12.46
CA THR A 558 17.84 2.23 11.37
C THR A 558 18.91 3.12 10.74
N GLU A 559 19.70 3.80 11.57
CA GLU A 559 20.83 4.65 11.14
C GLU A 559 21.90 3.85 10.39
N MET A 560 22.32 2.69 10.95
CA MET A 560 23.40 1.87 10.37
C MET A 560 23.03 1.24 9.04
N LEU A 561 21.80 0.76 8.90
CA LEU A 561 21.41 0.00 7.73
C LEU A 561 20.90 0.88 6.60
N THR A 562 20.17 1.94 6.90
CA THR A 562 19.56 2.85 5.93
C THR A 562 18.81 2.08 4.84
N VAL A 563 17.87 1.23 5.27
CA VAL A 563 17.05 0.38 4.40
C VAL A 563 15.60 0.84 4.41
N ARG A 564 14.87 0.53 3.32
CA ARG A 564 13.50 0.97 3.10
C ARG A 564 12.51 0.39 4.12
N ASP A 565 12.60 -0.90 4.36
CA ASP A 565 11.75 -1.65 5.29
C ASP A 565 12.55 -2.10 6.52
N PRO A 566 11.95 -2.16 7.70
CA PRO A 566 10.58 -1.71 8.03
C PRO A 566 10.41 -0.19 7.98
N ASN A 567 9.15 0.27 7.75
CA ASN A 567 8.81 1.69 7.79
C ASN A 567 8.82 2.19 9.24
N MET A 568 9.86 2.94 9.61
CA MET A 568 10.03 3.42 10.98
C MET A 568 9.17 4.64 11.25
N ASN A 569 8.35 4.56 12.28
CA ASN A 569 7.52 5.63 12.82
C ASN A 569 7.91 5.86 14.29
N ALA A 570 7.82 7.07 14.76
CA ALA A 570 8.12 7.43 16.14
C ALA A 570 7.01 8.30 16.73
N ARG A 571 6.53 7.95 17.90
CA ARG A 571 5.57 8.74 18.67
C ARG A 571 6.35 9.65 19.60
N TYR A 572 6.03 10.93 19.60
CA TYR A 572 6.56 11.91 20.53
C TYR A 572 5.40 12.62 21.25
N HIS A 573 5.34 12.48 22.58
CA HIS A 573 4.36 13.16 23.39
C HIS A 573 4.98 14.41 24.01
N PRO A 574 4.57 15.63 23.57
CA PRO A 574 5.03 16.85 24.21
C PRO A 574 4.70 16.84 25.72
N GLY A 575 5.67 17.12 26.57
CA GLY A 575 5.51 17.12 28.02
C GLY A 575 5.68 15.77 28.73
N VAL A 576 5.87 14.64 28.01
CA VAL A 576 6.17 13.34 28.60
C VAL A 576 7.50 12.78 28.11
N ASN A 577 7.72 12.75 26.79
CA ASN A 577 8.99 12.29 26.23
C ASN A 577 10.04 13.39 26.27
N SER A 578 11.32 12.99 26.34
CA SER A 578 12.44 13.91 26.42
C SER A 578 12.73 14.64 25.11
N ASP A 579 13.32 15.84 25.21
CA ASP A 579 13.83 16.58 24.04
C ASP A 579 15.01 15.84 23.41
N GLU A 580 15.79 15.09 24.21
CA GLU A 580 16.88 14.23 23.73
C GLU A 580 16.36 13.12 22.80
N TYR A 581 15.21 12.53 23.13
CA TYR A 581 14.57 11.56 22.25
C TYR A 581 14.16 12.21 20.92
N LEU A 582 13.45 13.37 20.96
CA LEU A 582 13.08 14.09 19.75
C LEU A 582 14.32 14.45 18.91
N ARG A 583 15.37 14.95 19.55
CA ARG A 583 16.63 15.25 18.89
C ARG A 583 17.23 14.01 18.21
N ARG A 584 17.24 12.86 18.90
CA ARG A 584 17.75 11.60 18.32
C ARG A 584 16.96 11.18 17.09
N LEU A 585 15.64 11.36 17.08
CA LEU A 585 14.80 11.10 15.89
C LEU A 585 15.22 11.97 14.69
N VAL A 586 15.52 13.25 14.94
CA VAL A 586 16.00 14.18 13.91
C VAL A 586 17.38 13.76 13.40
N GLU A 587 18.30 13.36 14.29
CA GLU A 587 19.64 12.91 13.90
C GLU A 587 19.60 11.66 13.01
N VAL A 588 18.73 10.69 13.32
CA VAL A 588 18.51 9.52 12.45
C VAL A 588 17.97 9.96 11.09
N ASN A 589 17.03 10.92 11.05
CA ASN A 589 16.55 11.49 9.79
C ASN A 589 17.65 12.19 8.99
N MET A 590 18.59 12.86 9.65
CA MET A 590 19.75 13.49 8.97
C MET A 590 20.62 12.46 8.25
N VAL A 591 20.80 11.27 8.84
CA VAL A 591 21.60 10.19 8.24
C VAL A 591 20.85 9.45 7.15
N THR A 592 19.57 9.13 7.39
CA THR A 592 18.76 8.30 6.49
C THR A 592 18.07 9.10 5.38
N SER A 593 18.00 10.40 5.51
CA SER A 593 17.28 11.39 4.68
C SER A 593 15.75 11.34 4.81
N ALA A 594 15.13 10.28 5.36
CA ALA A 594 13.69 10.07 5.23
C ALA A 594 12.98 9.39 6.42
N THR A 595 13.70 8.88 7.41
CA THR A 595 13.10 8.05 8.46
C THR A 595 13.77 8.25 9.82
N PRO A 596 13.01 8.15 10.92
CA PRO A 596 11.59 7.84 11.08
C PRO A 596 10.66 9.04 10.78
N SER A 597 9.37 8.77 10.49
CA SER A 597 8.35 9.82 10.57
C SER A 597 7.99 10.07 12.05
N ILE A 598 7.64 11.32 12.38
CA ILE A 598 7.39 11.71 13.78
C ILE A 598 5.94 12.10 13.93
N HIS A 599 5.27 11.53 14.94
CA HIS A 599 3.87 11.72 15.22
C HIS A 599 3.67 12.35 16.59
N ASN A 600 2.76 13.32 16.69
CA ASN A 600 2.31 13.90 17.95
C ASN A 600 1.37 12.93 18.67
N ASP A 601 1.88 12.31 19.69
CA ASP A 601 1.16 11.30 20.45
C ASP A 601 -0.09 11.87 21.15
N ALA A 602 0.02 13.07 21.72
CA ALA A 602 -1.09 13.75 22.40
C ALA A 602 -2.25 14.06 21.43
N ALA A 603 -1.94 14.61 20.25
CA ALA A 603 -2.94 14.95 19.24
C ALA A 603 -3.65 13.69 18.69
N MET A 604 -2.91 12.61 18.47
CA MET A 604 -3.49 11.34 17.98
C MET A 604 -4.37 10.68 19.04
N ILE A 605 -3.95 10.62 20.30
CA ILE A 605 -4.76 10.10 21.40
C ILE A 605 -6.08 10.88 21.51
N GLN A 606 -6.03 12.22 21.45
CA GLN A 606 -7.23 13.06 21.46
C GLN A 606 -8.14 12.77 20.26
N SER A 607 -7.57 12.63 19.07
CA SER A 607 -8.30 12.33 17.84
C SER A 607 -9.03 10.98 17.94
N LEU A 608 -8.37 9.93 18.39
CA LEU A 608 -8.98 8.60 18.55
C LEU A 608 -10.08 8.60 19.64
N LYS A 609 -9.86 9.30 20.75
CA LYS A 609 -10.88 9.43 21.80
C LYS A 609 -12.16 10.10 21.27
N SER A 610 -12.02 11.11 20.41
CA SER A 610 -13.17 11.84 19.85
C SER A 610 -14.09 10.99 18.99
N VAL A 611 -13.60 9.88 18.47
CA VAL A 611 -14.35 8.93 17.64
C VAL A 611 -14.65 7.60 18.35
N GLY A 612 -14.57 7.59 19.69
CA GLY A 612 -15.13 6.53 20.53
C GLY A 612 -14.14 5.45 20.99
N PHE A 613 -12.83 5.62 20.78
CA PHE A 613 -11.84 4.74 21.40
C PHE A 613 -11.69 5.06 22.89
N ARG A 614 -11.56 4.04 23.73
CA ARG A 614 -11.24 4.23 25.15
C ARG A 614 -9.86 4.86 25.29
N GLU A 615 -9.67 5.72 26.30
CA GLU A 615 -8.42 6.45 26.47
C GLU A 615 -7.19 5.55 26.63
N GLU A 616 -7.32 4.49 27.43
CA GLU A 616 -6.24 3.53 27.63
C GLU A 616 -5.91 2.74 26.36
N ASP A 617 -6.88 2.50 25.46
CA ASP A 617 -6.64 1.89 24.17
C ASP A 617 -6.05 2.91 23.19
N ALA A 618 -6.56 4.14 23.19
CA ALA A 618 -6.01 5.22 22.37
C ALA A 618 -4.54 5.51 22.70
N ARG A 619 -4.07 5.32 23.94
CA ARG A 619 -2.66 5.43 24.33
C ARG A 619 -1.79 4.32 23.75
N GLU A 620 -2.38 3.18 23.41
CA GLU A 620 -1.69 2.03 22.79
C GLU A 620 -1.61 2.11 21.27
N TRP A 621 -2.07 3.19 20.66
CA TRP A 621 -2.05 3.31 19.20
C TRP A 621 -0.63 3.17 18.63
N CYS A 622 -0.52 2.54 17.47
CA CYS A 622 0.70 2.52 16.66
C CYS A 622 0.35 2.82 15.21
N ALA A 623 1.37 3.24 14.46
CA ALA A 623 1.22 3.40 13.03
C ALA A 623 1.15 2.03 12.35
N THR A 624 0.35 1.95 11.29
CA THR A 624 0.26 0.76 10.44
C THR A 624 0.40 1.17 8.98
N GLY A 625 1.17 0.40 8.21
CA GLY A 625 1.56 0.79 6.87
C GLY A 625 2.30 2.12 6.85
N CYS A 626 1.61 3.17 6.51
CA CYS A 626 2.18 4.52 6.34
C CYS A 626 2.18 5.33 7.65
N VAL A 627 1.04 5.97 7.94
CA VAL A 627 0.85 6.88 9.08
C VAL A 627 -0.40 6.57 9.88
N GLU A 628 -1.24 5.67 9.43
CA GLU A 628 -2.57 5.41 9.94
C GLU A 628 -2.52 4.76 11.31
N PRO A 629 -3.41 5.15 12.24
CA PRO A 629 -3.42 4.60 13.59
C PRO A 629 -4.17 3.28 13.66
N THR A 630 -3.65 2.35 14.46
CA THR A 630 -4.35 1.13 14.89
C THR A 630 -4.07 0.85 16.36
N ILE A 631 -4.95 0.06 17.00
CA ILE A 631 -4.74 -0.46 18.35
C ILE A 631 -4.37 -1.94 18.24
N PRO A 632 -3.15 -2.35 18.60
CA PRO A 632 -2.69 -3.72 18.45
C PRO A 632 -3.64 -4.75 19.05
N GLY A 633 -3.97 -5.77 18.29
CA GLY A 633 -4.82 -6.88 18.69
C GLY A 633 -6.29 -6.52 19.00
N ARG A 634 -6.73 -5.29 18.76
CA ARG A 634 -8.08 -4.81 19.11
C ARG A 634 -8.80 -4.09 17.99
N HIS A 635 -8.06 -3.43 17.11
CA HIS A 635 -8.62 -2.59 16.07
C HIS A 635 -8.33 -3.17 14.69
N PHE A 636 -9.36 -3.64 14.03
CA PHE A 636 -9.32 -3.96 12.62
C PHE A 636 -9.86 -2.76 11.82
N GLY A 637 -8.97 -1.77 11.63
CA GLY A 637 -9.31 -0.46 11.07
C GLY A 637 -9.36 -0.43 9.56
N HIS A 638 -8.65 -1.35 8.91
CA HIS A 638 -8.61 -1.43 7.47
C HIS A 638 -8.30 -0.07 6.82
N THR A 639 -7.27 0.59 7.33
CA THR A 639 -7.07 2.05 7.21
C THR A 639 -6.58 2.51 5.85
N ASN A 640 -6.15 1.59 4.96
CA ASN A 640 -5.66 1.90 3.60
C ASN A 640 -6.55 1.27 2.50
N SER A 641 -7.82 1.05 2.77
CA SER A 641 -8.69 0.39 1.79
C SER A 641 -9.11 1.30 0.65
N MET A 642 -9.35 2.58 0.93
CA MET A 642 -9.99 3.53 0.03
C MET A 642 -9.09 4.74 -0.20
N MET A 643 -8.74 4.99 -1.47
CA MET A 643 -8.10 6.22 -1.94
C MET A 643 -9.17 7.12 -2.55
N PHE A 644 -9.63 8.10 -1.79
CA PHE A 644 -10.74 8.97 -2.15
C PHE A 644 -10.24 10.23 -2.85
N ASN A 645 -10.47 10.32 -4.17
CA ASN A 645 -10.13 11.47 -4.99
C ASN A 645 -11.15 12.61 -4.79
N MET A 646 -10.87 13.52 -3.86
CA MET A 646 -11.75 14.66 -3.60
C MET A 646 -11.76 15.67 -4.75
N VAL A 647 -10.68 15.76 -5.53
CA VAL A 647 -10.58 16.69 -6.67
C VAL A 647 -11.57 16.32 -7.77
N ALA A 648 -11.87 15.03 -7.97
CA ALA A 648 -12.91 14.62 -8.91
C ALA A 648 -14.27 15.22 -8.59
N ALA A 649 -14.61 15.39 -7.29
CA ALA A 649 -15.85 16.08 -6.90
C ALA A 649 -15.83 17.57 -7.27
N LEU A 650 -14.68 18.24 -7.16
CA LEU A 650 -14.53 19.63 -7.61
C LEU A 650 -14.65 19.74 -9.13
N GLU A 651 -13.99 18.88 -9.89
CA GLU A 651 -14.09 18.82 -11.34
C GLU A 651 -15.53 18.58 -11.81
N MET A 652 -16.25 17.67 -11.14
CA MET A 652 -17.67 17.42 -11.41
C MET A 652 -18.56 18.63 -11.04
N ALA A 653 -18.27 19.35 -9.97
CA ALA A 653 -18.98 20.58 -9.62
C ALA A 653 -18.78 21.70 -10.66
N LEU A 654 -17.56 21.82 -11.19
CA LEU A 654 -17.23 22.74 -12.27
C LEU A 654 -17.93 22.39 -13.59
N ASN A 655 -18.36 21.13 -13.76
CA ASN A 655 -18.91 20.56 -15.01
C ASN A 655 -20.35 20.01 -14.85
N ASP A 656 -21.15 20.52 -13.94
CA ASP A 656 -22.53 20.10 -13.69
C ASP A 656 -22.70 18.57 -13.56
N GLY A 657 -21.76 17.92 -12.84
CA GLY A 657 -21.76 16.47 -12.62
C GLY A 657 -21.11 15.62 -13.71
N VAL A 658 -20.62 16.23 -14.78
CA VAL A 658 -19.86 15.56 -15.83
C VAL A 658 -18.40 15.41 -15.40
N HIS A 659 -17.85 14.22 -15.52
CA HIS A 659 -16.41 14.02 -15.28
C HIS A 659 -15.63 14.38 -16.55
N PRO A 660 -14.67 15.32 -16.49
CA PRO A 660 -14.07 15.90 -17.70
C PRO A 660 -13.30 14.89 -18.55
N LEU A 661 -12.65 13.88 -17.95
CA LEU A 661 -11.95 12.86 -18.73
C LEU A 661 -12.86 11.75 -19.25
N MET A 662 -13.93 11.43 -18.53
CA MET A 662 -14.89 10.42 -18.97
C MET A 662 -15.85 10.97 -20.02
N ASP A 663 -16.04 12.30 -20.07
CA ASP A 663 -17.01 12.98 -20.92
C ASP A 663 -18.41 12.37 -20.77
N GLU A 664 -18.76 12.04 -19.51
CA GLU A 664 -20.03 11.40 -19.12
C GLU A 664 -20.59 12.03 -17.86
N GLN A 665 -21.92 12.09 -17.78
CA GLN A 665 -22.64 12.48 -16.56
C GLN A 665 -22.49 11.37 -15.53
N ILE A 666 -21.60 11.58 -14.55
CA ILE A 666 -21.36 10.62 -13.46
C ILE A 666 -22.17 10.97 -12.24
N GLY A 667 -22.02 12.20 -11.78
CA GLY A 667 -22.66 12.72 -10.57
C GLY A 667 -24.00 13.41 -10.86
N PRO A 668 -24.66 13.88 -9.81
CA PRO A 668 -25.92 14.64 -9.95
C PRO A 668 -25.66 15.96 -10.70
N LYS A 669 -26.65 16.45 -11.42
CA LYS A 669 -26.65 17.81 -11.92
C LYS A 669 -26.69 18.79 -10.75
N THR A 670 -25.77 19.74 -10.72
CA THR A 670 -25.62 20.72 -9.62
C THR A 670 -25.71 22.16 -10.08
N GLY A 671 -25.80 22.41 -11.39
CA GLY A 671 -25.92 23.73 -11.99
C GLY A 671 -24.77 24.04 -12.95
N SER A 672 -25.06 24.72 -14.03
CA SER A 672 -24.09 25.12 -15.05
C SER A 672 -23.50 26.51 -14.76
N ILE A 673 -22.17 26.60 -14.66
CA ILE A 673 -21.46 27.89 -14.55
C ILE A 673 -21.76 28.78 -15.76
N MET A 674 -21.82 28.19 -16.95
CA MET A 674 -22.05 28.93 -18.19
C MET A 674 -23.49 29.52 -18.27
N GLU A 675 -24.43 28.94 -17.53
CA GLU A 675 -25.80 29.42 -17.42
C GLU A 675 -26.03 30.34 -16.22
N GLY A 676 -24.98 30.66 -15.47
CA GLY A 676 -25.06 31.56 -14.32
C GLY A 676 -25.72 30.96 -13.06
N ALA A 677 -25.67 29.64 -12.91
CA ALA A 677 -26.35 28.92 -11.82
C ALA A 677 -25.89 29.32 -10.38
N PHE A 678 -24.76 29.99 -10.23
CA PHE A 678 -24.12 30.28 -8.94
C PHE A 678 -24.04 31.80 -8.71
N ALA A 679 -25.02 32.37 -8.03
CA ALA A 679 -25.07 33.80 -7.71
C ALA A 679 -24.09 34.18 -6.57
N ALA A 680 -23.82 33.26 -5.67
CA ALA A 680 -22.88 33.42 -4.55
C ALA A 680 -21.90 32.26 -4.44
N PHE A 681 -20.79 32.50 -3.76
CA PHE A 681 -19.79 31.43 -3.47
C PHE A 681 -20.43 30.21 -2.79
N GLU A 682 -21.37 30.46 -1.88
CA GLU A 682 -22.08 29.41 -1.13
C GLU A 682 -22.92 28.49 -2.02
N ASP A 683 -23.42 28.99 -3.16
CA ASP A 683 -24.16 28.16 -4.11
C ASP A 683 -23.23 27.14 -4.77
N PHE A 684 -22.03 27.59 -5.16
CA PHE A 684 -21.01 26.70 -5.72
C PHE A 684 -20.45 25.73 -4.68
N TYR A 685 -20.23 26.20 -3.44
CA TYR A 685 -19.77 25.30 -2.36
C TYR A 685 -20.79 24.18 -2.11
N ARG A 686 -22.09 24.48 -2.10
CA ARG A 686 -23.16 23.45 -2.01
C ARG A 686 -23.15 22.48 -3.21
N ALA A 687 -22.86 22.97 -4.40
CA ALA A 687 -22.71 22.11 -5.57
C ALA A 687 -21.52 21.14 -5.41
N PHE A 688 -20.38 21.65 -4.95
CA PHE A 688 -19.21 20.84 -4.61
C PHE A 688 -19.52 19.78 -3.53
N GLU A 689 -20.17 20.18 -2.44
CA GLU A 689 -20.57 19.27 -1.36
C GLU A 689 -21.49 18.15 -1.87
N ARG A 690 -22.42 18.44 -2.78
CA ARG A 690 -23.31 17.42 -3.36
C ARG A 690 -22.54 16.40 -4.22
N GLN A 691 -21.54 16.82 -5.00
CA GLN A 691 -20.68 15.92 -5.75
C GLN A 691 -19.78 15.08 -4.82
N LEU A 692 -19.23 15.71 -3.80
CA LEU A 692 -18.41 15.04 -2.80
C LEU A 692 -19.20 13.95 -2.07
N ARG A 693 -20.43 14.25 -1.66
CA ARG A 693 -21.36 13.30 -1.01
C ARG A 693 -21.73 12.15 -1.94
N PHE A 694 -21.96 12.42 -3.21
CA PHE A 694 -22.23 11.38 -4.20
C PHE A 694 -21.04 10.41 -4.32
N LEU A 695 -19.83 10.91 -4.54
CA LEU A 695 -18.64 10.06 -4.65
C LEU A 695 -18.35 9.29 -3.35
N ALA A 696 -18.52 9.93 -2.20
CA ALA A 696 -18.34 9.27 -0.91
C ALA A 696 -19.31 8.08 -0.73
N TYR A 697 -20.55 8.22 -1.13
CA TYR A 697 -21.53 7.12 -1.04
C TYR A 697 -21.17 5.98 -2.00
N GLN A 698 -20.73 6.28 -3.22
CA GLN A 698 -20.20 5.25 -4.13
C GLN A 698 -18.99 4.52 -3.53
N THR A 699 -18.13 5.26 -2.83
CA THR A 699 -16.96 4.70 -2.13
C THR A 699 -17.38 3.78 -0.99
N ILE A 700 -18.35 4.17 -0.17
CA ILE A 700 -18.90 3.37 0.93
C ILE A 700 -19.54 2.07 0.42
N ASP A 701 -20.36 2.16 -0.62
CA ASP A 701 -21.05 1.00 -1.20
C ASP A 701 -20.04 -0.01 -1.76
N TYR A 702 -18.99 0.48 -2.44
CA TYR A 702 -17.96 -0.42 -2.96
C TYR A 702 -17.11 -1.05 -1.86
N ASN A 703 -16.76 -0.30 -0.81
CA ASN A 703 -16.06 -0.85 0.35
C ASN A 703 -16.85 -2.01 0.98
N ASN A 704 -18.16 -1.84 1.16
CA ASN A 704 -19.00 -2.88 1.71
C ASN A 704 -19.06 -4.11 0.80
N SER A 705 -19.17 -3.91 -0.52
CA SER A 705 -19.15 -5.00 -1.51
C SER A 705 -17.83 -5.79 -1.49
N LEU A 706 -16.69 -5.11 -1.46
CA LEU A 706 -15.38 -5.75 -1.35
C LEU A 706 -15.22 -6.48 -0.02
N GLY A 707 -15.76 -5.93 1.06
CA GLY A 707 -15.74 -6.58 2.37
C GLY A 707 -16.43 -7.94 2.36
N LEU A 708 -17.59 -8.05 1.75
CA LEU A 708 -18.30 -9.31 1.58
C LEU A 708 -17.51 -10.30 0.69
N ALA A 709 -16.84 -9.79 -0.35
CA ALA A 709 -15.97 -10.63 -1.16
C ALA A 709 -14.79 -11.21 -0.36
N HIS A 710 -14.21 -10.42 0.55
CA HIS A 710 -13.14 -10.92 1.43
C HIS A 710 -13.63 -12.00 2.41
N GLN A 711 -14.82 -11.84 3.00
CA GLN A 711 -15.41 -12.86 3.88
C GLN A 711 -15.52 -14.22 3.19
N ASP A 712 -15.87 -14.21 1.91
CA ASP A 712 -16.10 -15.45 1.16
C ASP A 712 -14.81 -16.02 0.56
N ILE A 713 -13.94 -15.17 0.01
CA ILE A 713 -12.74 -15.63 -0.71
C ILE A 713 -11.56 -15.90 0.21
N ARG A 714 -11.29 -15.02 1.18
CA ARG A 714 -10.10 -15.14 2.03
C ARG A 714 -10.26 -14.58 3.45
N PRO A 715 -11.03 -15.23 4.30
CA PRO A 715 -11.03 -14.94 5.73
C PRO A 715 -9.65 -15.20 6.34
N THR A 716 -9.43 -14.71 7.56
CA THR A 716 -8.10 -14.58 8.18
C THR A 716 -8.01 -15.29 9.55
N PRO A 717 -8.09 -16.63 9.61
CA PRO A 717 -8.10 -17.37 10.87
C PRO A 717 -6.81 -17.20 11.71
N ILE A 718 -5.62 -17.11 11.09
CA ILE A 718 -4.38 -16.87 11.83
C ILE A 718 -4.38 -15.47 12.44
N LEU A 719 -4.68 -14.42 11.66
CA LEU A 719 -4.74 -13.06 12.17
C LEU A 719 -5.84 -12.91 13.23
N SER A 720 -7.02 -13.49 13.02
CA SER A 720 -8.15 -13.48 13.96
C SER A 720 -7.80 -14.11 15.31
N SER A 721 -6.87 -15.06 15.35
CA SER A 721 -6.43 -15.72 16.59
C SER A 721 -5.69 -14.78 17.56
N LEU A 722 -5.06 -13.74 17.04
CA LEU A 722 -4.32 -12.71 17.81
C LEU A 722 -5.09 -11.39 17.89
N PHE A 723 -6.42 -11.46 18.04
CA PHE A 723 -7.28 -10.31 18.31
C PHE A 723 -8.23 -10.55 19.45
N GLU A 724 -8.53 -9.49 20.20
CA GLU A 724 -9.62 -9.47 21.19
C GLU A 724 -10.96 -9.40 20.45
N GLY A 725 -11.85 -10.32 20.77
CA GLY A 725 -13.21 -10.39 20.24
C GLY A 725 -13.52 -11.57 19.31
N PRO A 726 -12.66 -11.99 18.34
CA PRO A 726 -12.99 -13.08 17.43
C PRO A 726 -13.36 -14.39 18.13
N LEU A 727 -12.57 -14.85 19.10
CA LEU A 727 -12.87 -16.07 19.86
C LEU A 727 -14.16 -15.93 20.68
N ASP A 728 -14.43 -14.77 21.28
CA ASP A 728 -15.64 -14.56 22.10
C ASP A 728 -16.92 -14.46 21.25
N ARG A 729 -16.81 -13.92 20.05
CA ARG A 729 -17.93 -13.72 19.13
C ARG A 729 -18.10 -14.87 18.13
N ALA A 730 -17.12 -15.76 18.04
CA ALA A 730 -16.98 -16.79 17.00
C ALA A 730 -17.10 -16.18 15.60
N LYS A 731 -16.37 -15.07 15.35
CA LYS A 731 -16.39 -14.33 14.09
C LYS A 731 -14.99 -13.98 13.63
N ASP A 732 -14.71 -14.19 12.35
CA ASP A 732 -13.50 -13.75 11.70
C ASP A 732 -13.41 -12.19 11.70
N LEU A 733 -12.21 -11.65 11.60
CA LEU A 733 -12.00 -10.19 11.48
C LEU A 733 -12.76 -9.61 10.29
N THR A 734 -12.83 -10.34 9.18
CA THR A 734 -13.60 -9.93 7.99
C THR A 734 -15.09 -9.81 8.24
N GLU A 735 -15.60 -10.49 9.27
CA GLU A 735 -17.01 -10.49 9.68
C GLU A 735 -17.29 -9.49 10.82
N GLY A 736 -16.31 -8.71 11.23
CA GLY A 736 -16.43 -7.76 12.34
C GLY A 736 -16.16 -8.40 13.71
N GLY A 737 -15.30 -9.42 13.79
CA GLY A 737 -14.92 -10.07 15.03
C GLY A 737 -14.15 -9.19 16.01
N ALA A 738 -13.38 -8.18 15.54
CA ALA A 738 -12.56 -7.32 16.38
C ALA A 738 -13.37 -6.46 17.37
N LEU A 739 -12.71 -5.95 18.40
CA LEU A 739 -13.32 -5.01 19.35
C LEU A 739 -13.72 -3.70 18.67
N TYR A 740 -12.82 -3.12 17.85
CA TYR A 740 -13.06 -1.95 17.02
C TYR A 740 -12.99 -2.32 15.54
N ASN A 741 -13.98 -1.90 14.74
CA ASN A 741 -14.16 -2.34 13.34
C ASN A 741 -14.34 -1.17 12.36
N THR A 742 -13.50 -0.14 12.41
CA THR A 742 -13.62 1.03 11.53
C THR A 742 -13.20 0.74 10.08
N SER A 743 -13.35 1.71 9.20
CA SER A 743 -12.79 1.69 7.85
C SER A 743 -12.09 3.02 7.58
N GLY A 744 -10.80 2.98 7.25
CA GLY A 744 -10.01 4.18 6.98
C GLY A 744 -10.17 4.67 5.54
N VAL A 745 -10.24 6.00 5.38
CA VAL A 745 -10.35 6.69 4.09
C VAL A 745 -9.18 7.63 3.92
N ALA A 746 -8.37 7.45 2.89
CA ALA A 746 -7.34 8.40 2.48
C ALA A 746 -7.95 9.47 1.58
N CYS A 747 -8.10 10.70 2.08
CA CYS A 747 -8.66 11.84 1.36
C CYS A 747 -7.56 12.60 0.63
N ILE A 748 -7.59 12.63 -0.70
CA ILE A 748 -6.51 13.15 -1.55
C ILE A 748 -6.93 14.43 -2.24
N GLY A 749 -6.06 15.46 -2.20
CA GLY A 749 -6.22 16.72 -2.92
C GLY A 749 -6.83 17.86 -2.09
N LEU A 750 -6.75 17.83 -0.75
CA LEU A 750 -7.29 18.90 0.10
C LEU A 750 -6.71 20.26 -0.27
N THR A 751 -5.39 20.37 -0.37
CA THR A 751 -4.69 21.62 -0.73
C THR A 751 -5.17 22.17 -2.07
N ASP A 752 -5.24 21.29 -3.10
CA ASP A 752 -5.70 21.69 -4.45
C ASP A 752 -7.14 22.20 -4.45
N ILE A 753 -8.00 21.62 -3.60
CA ILE A 753 -9.40 22.04 -3.44
C ILE A 753 -9.48 23.38 -2.73
N VAL A 754 -8.81 23.53 -1.60
CA VAL A 754 -8.81 24.78 -0.81
C VAL A 754 -8.31 25.93 -1.68
N ASP A 755 -7.21 25.76 -2.38
CA ASP A 755 -6.64 26.77 -3.27
C ASP A 755 -7.56 27.13 -4.45
N SER A 756 -8.28 26.13 -4.98
CA SER A 756 -9.28 26.34 -6.03
C SER A 756 -10.50 27.11 -5.53
N LEU A 757 -11.04 26.71 -4.38
CA LEU A 757 -12.18 27.37 -3.75
C LEU A 757 -11.84 28.82 -3.32
N MET A 758 -10.63 29.06 -2.78
CA MET A 758 -10.14 30.38 -2.47
C MET A 758 -10.04 31.27 -3.72
N THR A 759 -9.57 30.71 -4.82
CA THR A 759 -9.50 31.44 -6.10
C THR A 759 -10.88 31.84 -6.59
N ILE A 760 -11.84 30.92 -6.57
CA ILE A 760 -13.22 31.19 -6.96
C ILE A 760 -13.82 32.26 -6.03
N LYS A 761 -13.72 32.07 -4.72
CA LYS A 761 -14.24 33.00 -3.74
C LYS A 761 -13.65 34.39 -3.92
N LYS A 762 -12.34 34.49 -3.96
CA LYS A 762 -11.61 35.79 -3.97
C LYS A 762 -11.79 36.54 -5.27
N LEU A 763 -11.51 35.89 -6.41
CA LEU A 763 -11.47 36.59 -7.70
C LEU A 763 -12.82 36.76 -8.36
N VAL A 764 -13.77 35.83 -8.14
CA VAL A 764 -15.10 35.90 -8.75
C VAL A 764 -16.10 36.66 -7.87
N TYR A 765 -16.16 36.33 -6.58
CA TYR A 765 -17.22 36.88 -5.73
C TYR A 765 -16.78 38.08 -4.90
N ASP A 766 -15.62 38.04 -4.21
CA ASP A 766 -15.23 39.11 -3.30
C ASP A 766 -14.66 40.32 -4.07
N GLU A 767 -13.61 40.12 -4.88
CA GLU A 767 -12.93 41.20 -5.60
C GLU A 767 -13.49 41.48 -7.01
N LYS A 768 -14.29 40.56 -7.55
CA LYS A 768 -14.91 40.67 -8.89
C LYS A 768 -13.88 41.01 -9.99
N ARG A 769 -12.68 40.37 -9.94
CA ARG A 769 -11.61 40.53 -10.93
C ARG A 769 -11.86 39.79 -12.23
N THR A 770 -12.70 38.76 -12.15
CA THR A 770 -13.18 37.97 -13.29
C THR A 770 -14.59 37.45 -12.97
N ASP A 771 -15.36 37.12 -13.98
CA ASP A 771 -16.58 36.35 -13.80
C ASP A 771 -16.28 34.85 -13.78
N PHE A 772 -17.25 34.06 -13.27
CA PHE A 772 -17.04 32.61 -13.13
C PHE A 772 -16.96 31.89 -14.48
N ALA A 773 -17.70 32.36 -15.49
CA ALA A 773 -17.64 31.77 -16.82
C ALA A 773 -16.27 31.99 -17.50
N THR A 774 -15.68 33.16 -17.31
CA THR A 774 -14.32 33.48 -17.81
C THR A 774 -13.26 32.63 -17.09
N LEU A 775 -13.34 32.48 -15.75
CA LEU A 775 -12.45 31.59 -15.02
C LEU A 775 -12.60 30.13 -15.50
N ARG A 776 -13.83 29.69 -15.73
CA ARG A 776 -14.11 28.34 -16.25
C ARG A 776 -13.49 28.11 -17.62
N LYS A 777 -13.63 29.07 -18.55
CA LYS A 777 -12.97 29.01 -19.87
C LYS A 777 -11.46 28.95 -19.79
N ALA A 778 -10.87 29.73 -18.86
CA ALA A 778 -9.42 29.70 -18.63
C ALA A 778 -8.95 28.31 -18.14
N VAL A 779 -9.69 27.68 -17.24
CA VAL A 779 -9.43 26.30 -16.77
C VAL A 779 -9.53 25.31 -17.92
N ASP A 780 -10.58 25.38 -18.74
CA ASP A 780 -10.75 24.50 -19.90
C ASP A 780 -9.64 24.62 -20.92
N ALA A 781 -9.17 25.87 -21.15
CA ALA A 781 -8.05 26.19 -22.03
C ALA A 781 -6.68 25.86 -21.40
N ASN A 782 -6.62 25.23 -20.21
CA ASN A 782 -5.37 25.03 -19.48
C ASN A 782 -4.57 26.33 -19.28
N PHE A 783 -5.29 27.45 -19.11
CA PHE A 783 -4.82 28.83 -19.03
C PHE A 783 -4.11 29.38 -20.29
N GLU A 784 -4.13 28.65 -21.42
CA GLU A 784 -3.63 29.15 -22.69
C GLU A 784 -4.47 30.35 -23.16
N GLY A 785 -3.85 31.52 -23.40
CA GLY A 785 -4.53 32.77 -23.69
C GLY A 785 -5.08 33.51 -22.46
N TYR A 786 -4.85 32.99 -21.26
CA TYR A 786 -5.25 33.58 -19.98
C TYR A 786 -4.08 33.78 -19.01
N GLU A 787 -2.87 34.00 -19.50
CA GLU A 787 -1.62 34.05 -18.74
C GLU A 787 -1.64 35.13 -17.63
N LYS A 788 -2.31 36.27 -17.89
CA LYS A 788 -2.49 37.33 -16.86
C LYS A 788 -3.36 36.84 -15.69
N LEU A 789 -4.45 36.13 -15.99
CA LEU A 789 -5.32 35.56 -14.96
C LEU A 789 -4.56 34.45 -14.20
N HIS A 790 -3.86 33.59 -14.90
CA HIS A 790 -3.02 32.54 -14.27
C HIS A 790 -1.97 33.13 -13.34
N THR A 791 -1.26 34.16 -13.78
CA THR A 791 -0.27 34.87 -12.93
C THR A 791 -0.93 35.53 -11.72
N MET A 792 -2.13 36.10 -11.87
CA MET A 792 -2.90 36.67 -10.76
C MET A 792 -3.29 35.61 -9.74
N ILE A 793 -3.80 34.46 -10.19
CA ILE A 793 -4.17 33.32 -9.33
C ILE A 793 -2.96 32.85 -8.52
N ARG A 794 -1.81 32.68 -9.14
CA ARG A 794 -0.62 32.15 -8.47
C ARG A 794 0.04 33.13 -7.49
N ASN A 795 -0.05 34.44 -7.74
CA ASN A 795 0.74 35.42 -7.00
C ASN A 795 -0.09 36.32 -6.05
N ARG A 796 -1.41 36.36 -6.18
CA ARG A 796 -2.26 37.26 -5.39
C ARG A 796 -3.33 36.59 -4.55
N VAL A 797 -3.71 35.36 -4.88
CA VAL A 797 -4.64 34.58 -4.07
C VAL A 797 -3.86 33.86 -2.99
N ALA A 798 -4.25 34.08 -1.73
CA ALA A 798 -3.68 33.37 -0.60
C ALA A 798 -3.90 31.85 -0.76
N LYS A 799 -2.90 31.07 -0.42
CA LYS A 799 -2.86 29.61 -0.62
C LYS A 799 -2.81 28.87 0.71
N PHE A 800 -3.20 27.60 0.69
CA PHE A 800 -3.04 26.72 1.84
C PHE A 800 -1.57 26.70 2.29
N GLY A 801 -1.35 26.82 3.59
CA GLY A 801 -0.02 26.95 4.19
C GLY A 801 0.48 28.39 4.37
N SER A 802 -0.26 29.42 3.95
CA SER A 802 0.11 30.83 4.10
C SER A 802 -0.21 31.44 5.48
N ASP A 803 -0.85 30.69 6.37
CA ASP A 803 -1.37 31.12 7.69
C ASP A 803 -2.43 32.24 7.60
N GLU A 804 -3.01 32.44 6.42
CA GLU A 804 -4.11 33.39 6.25
C GLU A 804 -5.40 32.82 6.86
N ARG A 805 -6.03 33.60 7.75
CA ARG A 805 -7.23 33.15 8.51
C ARG A 805 -8.34 32.61 7.61
N GLU A 806 -8.60 33.28 6.49
CA GLU A 806 -9.69 32.90 5.58
C GLU A 806 -9.42 31.55 4.92
N VAL A 807 -8.16 31.30 4.52
CA VAL A 807 -7.72 30.00 3.97
C VAL A 807 -7.84 28.90 5.01
N ASN A 808 -7.39 29.16 6.25
CA ASN A 808 -7.43 28.19 7.34
C ASN A 808 -8.88 27.81 7.71
N LEU A 809 -9.80 28.77 7.72
CA LEU A 809 -11.23 28.52 7.96
C LEU A 809 -11.87 27.71 6.83
N LEU A 810 -11.51 27.98 5.57
CA LEU A 810 -12.01 27.22 4.43
C LEU A 810 -11.46 25.80 4.43
N ALA A 811 -10.17 25.60 4.73
CA ALA A 811 -9.55 24.28 4.87
C ALA A 811 -10.28 23.45 5.94
N GLN A 812 -10.49 24.03 7.12
CA GLN A 812 -11.23 23.35 8.20
C GLN A 812 -12.66 23.02 7.78
N ARG A 813 -13.34 23.91 7.06
CA ARG A 813 -14.69 23.66 6.54
C ARG A 813 -14.74 22.47 5.59
N VAL A 814 -13.78 22.34 4.68
CA VAL A 814 -13.70 21.20 3.78
C VAL A 814 -13.44 19.91 4.55
N ILE A 815 -12.53 19.93 5.52
CA ILE A 815 -12.24 18.78 6.40
C ILE A 815 -13.53 18.36 7.15
N ASP A 816 -14.23 19.31 7.76
CA ASP A 816 -15.47 19.03 8.50
C ASP A 816 -16.53 18.43 7.58
N THR A 817 -16.69 18.97 6.38
CA THR A 817 -17.64 18.45 5.38
C THR A 817 -17.35 16.98 5.01
N VAL A 818 -16.08 16.66 4.75
CA VAL A 818 -15.67 15.29 4.40
C VAL A 818 -15.85 14.36 5.60
N PHE A 819 -15.40 14.77 6.77
CA PHE A 819 -15.56 13.99 8.01
C PHE A 819 -17.05 13.67 8.27
N ASP A 820 -17.92 14.66 8.24
CA ASP A 820 -19.34 14.48 8.54
C ASP A 820 -20.04 13.56 7.51
N ILE A 821 -19.65 13.62 6.24
CA ILE A 821 -20.18 12.72 5.20
C ILE A 821 -19.83 11.26 5.49
N PHE A 822 -18.59 10.97 5.85
CA PHE A 822 -18.11 9.61 6.08
C PHE A 822 -18.47 9.09 7.49
N TYR A 823 -18.25 9.86 8.53
CA TYR A 823 -18.41 9.43 9.93
C TYR A 823 -19.86 9.08 10.29
N THR A 824 -20.85 9.73 9.64
CA THR A 824 -22.28 9.44 9.83
C THR A 824 -22.71 8.08 9.26
N ARG A 825 -21.84 7.37 8.56
CA ARG A 825 -22.11 6.07 7.97
C ARG A 825 -21.34 4.98 8.71
N THR A 826 -21.91 3.78 8.69
CA THR A 826 -21.27 2.58 9.22
C THR A 826 -20.90 1.63 8.09
N ASN A 827 -19.77 0.94 8.24
CA ASN A 827 -19.36 -0.11 7.32
C ASN A 827 -20.10 -1.43 7.61
N TYR A 828 -19.93 -2.42 6.75
CA TYR A 828 -20.57 -3.74 6.87
C TYR A 828 -20.18 -4.52 8.15
N ARG A 829 -19.12 -4.11 8.88
CA ARG A 829 -18.68 -4.67 10.17
C ARG A 829 -19.23 -3.90 11.37
N GLY A 830 -20.02 -2.85 11.16
CA GLY A 830 -20.67 -2.03 12.20
C GLY A 830 -19.80 -0.86 12.74
N GLY A 831 -18.63 -0.62 12.18
CA GLY A 831 -17.76 0.50 12.56
C GLY A 831 -17.95 1.74 11.67
N HIS A 832 -17.46 2.90 12.14
CA HIS A 832 -17.49 4.13 11.37
C HIS A 832 -16.39 4.22 10.32
N TYR A 833 -16.56 5.11 9.34
CA TYR A 833 -15.51 5.52 8.42
C TYR A 833 -14.69 6.65 9.03
N LEU A 834 -13.36 6.48 9.06
CA LEU A 834 -12.43 7.46 9.62
C LEU A 834 -11.60 8.08 8.49
N VAL A 835 -11.66 9.40 8.35
CA VAL A 835 -10.94 10.11 7.30
C VAL A 835 -9.54 10.53 7.75
N GLY A 836 -8.60 10.51 6.82
CA GLY A 836 -7.23 11.02 6.98
C GLY A 836 -6.76 11.69 5.70
N PHE A 837 -5.72 12.52 5.80
CA PHE A 837 -5.23 13.32 4.68
C PHE A 837 -3.77 12.98 4.37
N TRP A 838 -3.60 11.90 3.63
CA TRP A 838 -2.34 11.38 3.12
C TRP A 838 -2.59 10.70 1.77
N SER A 839 -1.57 10.38 0.99
CA SER A 839 -1.82 10.04 -0.41
C SER A 839 -1.00 8.88 -0.98
N MET A 840 0.03 8.40 -0.26
CA MET A 840 1.03 7.54 -0.91
C MET A 840 1.54 8.20 -2.21
N SER A 841 1.57 7.50 -3.33
CA SER A 841 1.84 8.05 -4.67
C SER A 841 0.57 8.37 -5.48
N ASN A 842 -0.63 8.18 -4.89
CA ASN A 842 -1.89 8.38 -5.63
C ASN A 842 -2.17 9.85 -5.99
N HIS A 843 -1.57 10.82 -5.30
CA HIS A 843 -1.63 12.23 -5.69
C HIS A 843 -1.00 12.47 -7.09
N VAL A 844 0.03 11.70 -7.45
CA VAL A 844 0.61 11.72 -8.81
C VAL A 844 -0.35 11.04 -9.79
N ALA A 845 -0.80 9.82 -9.48
CA ALA A 845 -1.66 9.05 -10.36
C ALA A 845 -2.99 9.78 -10.67
N PHE A 846 -3.69 10.29 -9.66
CA PHE A 846 -4.91 11.07 -9.87
C PHE A 846 -4.64 12.40 -10.58
N GLY A 847 -3.55 13.09 -10.22
CA GLY A 847 -3.18 14.36 -10.84
C GLY A 847 -2.91 14.25 -12.33
N THR A 848 -2.23 13.18 -12.77
CA THR A 848 -1.98 12.92 -14.21
C THR A 848 -3.24 12.55 -14.99
N LEU A 849 -4.35 12.25 -14.30
CA LEU A 849 -5.66 11.97 -14.89
C LEU A 849 -6.65 13.13 -14.72
N SER A 850 -6.21 14.29 -14.23
CA SER A 850 -7.06 15.44 -13.91
C SER A 850 -6.84 16.61 -14.87
N GLY A 851 -7.90 17.38 -15.09
CA GLY A 851 -7.86 18.64 -15.83
C GLY A 851 -7.06 19.73 -15.12
N ALA A 852 -7.03 20.94 -15.67
CA ALA A 852 -6.56 22.11 -14.94
C ALA A 852 -7.56 22.51 -13.85
N LEU A 853 -7.08 23.20 -12.81
CA LEU A 853 -7.91 23.61 -11.68
C LEU A 853 -7.92 25.15 -11.48
N PRO A 854 -8.96 25.69 -10.86
CA PRO A 854 -9.02 27.12 -10.52
C PRO A 854 -7.86 27.61 -9.66
N SER A 855 -7.17 26.74 -8.91
CA SER A 855 -5.95 27.04 -8.16
C SER A 855 -4.79 27.56 -9.02
N GLY A 856 -4.87 27.38 -10.35
CA GLY A 856 -3.77 27.61 -11.30
C GLY A 856 -2.95 26.35 -11.60
N ARG A 857 -3.34 25.19 -11.04
CA ARG A 857 -2.70 23.93 -11.38
C ARG A 857 -3.01 23.56 -12.84
N LEU A 858 -1.99 23.22 -13.60
CA LEU A 858 -2.13 22.83 -15.01
C LEU A 858 -2.60 21.37 -15.14
N ARG A 859 -3.23 21.07 -16.29
CA ARG A 859 -3.69 19.73 -16.65
C ARG A 859 -2.56 18.70 -16.57
N TYR A 860 -2.86 17.51 -16.08
CA TYR A 860 -1.96 16.36 -15.98
C TYR A 860 -0.76 16.54 -15.05
N LYS A 861 -0.78 17.55 -14.19
CA LYS A 861 0.24 17.69 -13.14
C LYS A 861 -0.18 16.92 -11.88
N PRO A 862 0.76 16.41 -11.07
CA PRO A 862 0.44 15.85 -9.77
C PRO A 862 -0.38 16.79 -8.88
N PHE A 863 -1.21 16.24 -8.00
CA PHE A 863 -1.74 17.00 -6.86
C PHE A 863 -0.65 17.17 -5.80
N THR A 864 -0.94 17.97 -4.79
CA THR A 864 -0.05 18.08 -3.63
C THR A 864 -0.17 16.85 -2.72
N PRO A 865 0.93 16.34 -2.14
CA PRO A 865 0.90 15.13 -1.30
C PRO A 865 0.38 15.42 0.11
N GLY A 866 -0.65 14.73 0.54
CA GLY A 866 -1.22 14.87 1.89
C GLY A 866 -1.68 16.28 2.22
N LEU A 867 -1.19 16.83 3.33
CA LEU A 867 -1.39 18.24 3.75
C LEU A 867 -0.19 19.14 3.41
N THR A 868 0.63 18.75 2.46
CA THR A 868 1.78 19.56 2.05
C THR A 868 1.31 20.76 1.24
N PRO A 869 1.69 22.01 1.59
CA PRO A 869 1.38 23.18 0.79
C PRO A 869 2.10 23.17 -0.57
N GLU A 870 1.49 23.83 -1.57
CA GLU A 870 2.15 24.06 -2.86
C GLU A 870 3.35 25.00 -2.70
N ASN A 871 4.41 24.77 -3.49
CA ASN A 871 5.58 25.66 -3.53
C ASN A 871 5.23 26.95 -4.28
N VAL A 872 4.73 27.94 -3.58
CA VAL A 872 4.31 29.24 -4.10
C VAL A 872 4.76 30.39 -3.19
N ARG A 873 4.74 31.60 -3.74
CA ARG A 873 5.10 32.81 -2.98
C ARG A 873 4.16 33.01 -1.79
N GLY A 874 4.73 33.35 -0.62
CA GLY A 874 3.97 33.63 0.62
C GLY A 874 3.68 32.39 1.47
N VAL A 875 4.19 31.22 1.05
CA VAL A 875 4.17 30.00 1.85
C VAL A 875 5.61 29.67 2.24
N ASP A 876 5.88 29.58 3.53
CA ASP A 876 7.15 29.16 4.11
C ASP A 876 6.93 28.08 5.17
N LEU A 877 8.01 27.60 5.81
CA LEU A 877 7.91 26.54 6.81
C LEU A 877 7.10 26.97 8.02
N LEU A 878 7.31 28.18 8.52
CA LEU A 878 6.67 28.66 9.73
C LEU A 878 5.16 28.91 9.53
N SER A 879 4.78 29.53 8.40
CA SER A 879 3.38 29.70 8.03
C SER A 879 2.68 28.36 7.79
N SER A 880 3.37 27.41 7.15
CA SER A 880 2.86 26.04 6.94
C SER A 880 2.64 25.30 8.26
N ILE A 881 3.60 25.38 9.20
CA ILE A 881 3.48 24.82 10.55
C ILE A 881 2.24 25.36 11.26
N ARG A 882 2.04 26.69 11.24
CA ARG A 882 0.88 27.31 11.89
C ARG A 882 -0.43 26.93 11.24
N THR A 883 -0.50 26.92 9.91
CA THR A 883 -1.68 26.49 9.18
C THR A 883 -2.09 25.07 9.56
N ILE A 884 -1.16 24.13 9.48
CA ILE A 884 -1.46 22.69 9.64
C ILE A 884 -1.70 22.35 11.13
N ALA A 885 -0.90 22.91 12.05
CA ALA A 885 -1.11 22.73 13.49
C ALA A 885 -2.43 23.35 13.98
N GLY A 886 -2.97 24.34 13.28
CA GLY A 886 -4.25 24.96 13.60
C GLY A 886 -5.47 24.16 13.17
N LEU A 887 -5.30 23.06 12.39
CA LEU A 887 -6.39 22.18 12.00
C LEU A 887 -6.78 21.25 13.16
N ARG A 888 -8.07 20.92 13.25
CA ARG A 888 -8.61 20.12 14.36
C ARG A 888 -8.30 18.62 14.17
N PRO A 889 -7.47 18.01 15.05
CA PRO A 889 -7.12 16.59 14.95
C PRO A 889 -8.34 15.65 15.05
N GLU A 890 -9.38 16.04 15.80
CA GLU A 890 -10.61 15.27 16.00
C GLU A 890 -11.39 15.02 14.70
N ARG A 891 -11.07 15.77 13.66
CA ARG A 891 -11.69 15.64 12.34
C ARG A 891 -10.83 14.85 11.36
N MET A 892 -9.65 14.37 11.81
CA MET A 892 -8.69 13.64 10.99
C MET A 892 -8.21 12.33 11.67
N PRO A 893 -9.13 11.48 12.16
CA PRO A 893 -8.77 10.34 13.00
C PRO A 893 -7.99 9.23 12.27
N ASN A 894 -7.91 9.26 10.94
CA ASN A 894 -7.03 8.39 10.16
C ASN A 894 -5.70 9.06 9.80
N ASN A 895 -5.29 10.09 10.60
CA ASN A 895 -4.03 10.81 10.54
C ASN A 895 -3.80 11.63 9.25
N ILE A 896 -2.62 12.22 9.15
CA ILE A 896 -2.19 13.09 8.06
C ILE A 896 -0.78 12.74 7.60
N ALA A 897 -0.37 13.27 6.44
CA ALA A 897 1.03 13.33 6.04
C ALA A 897 1.41 14.78 5.73
N PHE A 898 2.31 15.34 6.54
CA PHE A 898 2.92 16.64 6.29
C PHE A 898 4.38 16.45 5.88
N ASN A 899 4.67 16.65 4.59
CA ASN A 899 6.01 16.48 4.03
C ASN A 899 6.81 17.78 4.12
N VAL A 900 7.99 17.72 4.72
CA VAL A 900 8.93 18.85 4.82
C VAL A 900 10.22 18.44 4.13
N LYS A 901 10.58 19.14 3.03
CA LYS A 901 11.87 18.95 2.37
C LYS A 901 12.85 19.98 2.91
N VAL A 902 13.92 19.50 3.53
CA VAL A 902 14.96 20.33 4.16
C VAL A 902 16.28 20.19 3.40
N ALA A 903 16.88 21.30 3.05
CA ALA A 903 18.26 21.33 2.61
C ALA A 903 19.11 21.99 3.70
N PRO A 904 20.02 21.25 4.34
CA PRO A 904 20.98 21.86 5.27
C PRO A 904 21.78 22.97 4.59
N ASP A 905 21.93 24.13 5.24
CA ASP A 905 22.79 25.19 4.74
C ASP A 905 24.27 24.74 4.85
N SER A 906 25.04 24.92 3.79
CA SER A 906 26.44 24.53 3.78
C SER A 906 27.32 25.34 4.75
N ARG A 907 26.79 26.42 5.31
CA ARG A 907 27.44 27.29 6.29
C ARG A 907 27.19 26.81 7.73
N ASP A 908 26.14 26.04 7.97
CA ASP A 908 25.77 25.57 9.29
C ASP A 908 26.53 24.28 9.63
N THR A 909 26.86 24.13 10.89
CA THR A 909 27.35 22.86 11.41
C THR A 909 26.23 21.83 11.42
N HIS A 910 26.59 20.57 11.41
CA HIS A 910 25.61 19.47 11.56
C HIS A 910 24.77 19.65 12.85
N GLU A 911 25.39 20.09 13.92
CA GLU A 911 24.71 20.30 15.20
C GLU A 911 23.68 21.45 15.15
N GLU A 912 24.03 22.55 14.49
CA GLU A 912 23.12 23.68 14.26
C GLU A 912 21.89 23.26 13.46
N THR A 913 22.10 22.52 12.38
CA THR A 913 20.99 21.97 11.56
C THR A 913 20.07 21.04 12.38
N VAL A 914 20.64 20.14 13.18
CA VAL A 914 19.84 19.26 14.05
C VAL A 914 19.04 20.07 15.06
N ASN A 915 19.66 21.07 15.70
CA ASN A 915 18.98 21.93 16.68
C ASN A 915 17.81 22.69 16.05
N GLN A 916 18.00 23.24 14.84
CA GLN A 916 16.98 23.98 14.12
C GLN A 916 15.80 23.07 13.75
N ILE A 917 16.05 21.92 13.14
CA ILE A 917 14.99 20.94 12.76
C ILE A 917 14.25 20.47 14.02
N THR A 918 14.98 20.17 15.10
CA THR A 918 14.37 19.77 16.38
C THR A 918 13.46 20.86 16.94
N ALA A 919 13.88 22.12 16.90
CA ALA A 919 13.09 23.25 17.35
C ALA A 919 11.81 23.43 16.52
N TYR A 920 11.89 23.30 15.19
CA TYR A 920 10.71 23.33 14.32
C TYR A 920 9.74 22.18 14.60
N ALA A 921 10.23 20.95 14.74
CA ALA A 921 9.41 19.79 15.06
C ALA A 921 8.72 19.95 16.43
N LYS A 922 9.48 20.39 17.44
CA LYS A 922 8.95 20.64 18.79
C LYS A 922 7.84 21.70 18.75
N SER A 923 8.11 22.84 18.11
CA SER A 923 7.13 23.93 17.98
C SER A 923 5.85 23.46 17.26
N TYR A 924 5.99 22.69 16.20
CA TYR A 924 4.84 22.13 15.47
C TYR A 924 3.98 21.22 16.37
N PHE A 925 4.61 20.35 17.15
CA PHE A 925 3.87 19.43 18.03
C PHE A 925 3.27 20.15 19.24
N GLU A 926 3.94 21.14 19.81
CA GLU A 926 3.39 21.97 20.89
C GLU A 926 2.19 22.81 20.41
N LEU A 927 2.15 23.21 19.14
CA LEU A 927 1.01 23.91 18.54
C LEU A 927 -0.17 22.96 18.21
N GLY A 928 -0.02 21.64 18.36
CA GLY A 928 -1.08 20.65 18.10
C GLY A 928 -0.97 19.92 16.76
N GLY A 929 0.08 20.13 15.98
CA GLY A 929 0.29 19.41 14.73
C GLY A 929 0.38 17.89 14.93
N MET A 930 -0.19 17.12 14.02
CA MET A 930 -0.39 15.67 14.21
C MET A 930 0.82 14.82 13.78
N GLN A 931 1.40 15.08 12.62
CA GLN A 931 2.47 14.27 12.03
C GLN A 931 3.37 15.13 11.16
N MET A 932 4.67 14.86 11.19
CA MET A 932 5.65 15.48 10.33
C MET A 932 6.64 14.44 9.82
N GLN A 933 7.01 14.54 8.56
CA GLN A 933 7.99 13.65 7.93
C GLN A 933 8.94 14.45 7.02
N PHE A 934 10.21 14.05 7.04
CA PHE A 934 11.26 14.81 6.38
C PHE A 934 11.77 14.14 5.10
N ASN A 935 12.21 14.98 4.17
CA ASN A 935 13.16 14.65 3.12
C ASN A 935 14.37 15.57 3.30
N ILE A 936 15.41 15.06 3.94
CA ILE A 936 16.63 15.85 4.21
C ILE A 936 17.62 15.60 3.07
N VAL A 937 17.35 16.23 1.94
CA VAL A 937 18.09 16.04 0.69
C VAL A 937 17.95 17.30 -0.18
N THR A 938 19.00 17.67 -0.87
CA THR A 938 18.98 18.83 -1.78
C THR A 938 18.31 18.50 -3.12
N THR A 939 17.77 19.51 -3.78
CA THR A 939 17.22 19.37 -5.13
C THR A 939 18.28 18.91 -6.14
N GLU A 940 19.52 19.38 -5.95
CA GLU A 940 20.68 19.03 -6.78
C GLU A 940 20.99 17.53 -6.68
N THR A 941 21.05 17.00 -5.46
CA THR A 941 21.26 15.55 -5.21
C THR A 941 20.16 14.70 -5.87
N LEU A 942 18.91 15.12 -5.77
CA LEU A 942 17.80 14.40 -6.40
C LEU A 942 17.87 14.42 -7.92
N ARG A 943 18.30 15.54 -8.52
CA ARG A 943 18.49 15.63 -9.98
C ARG A 943 19.65 14.77 -10.45
N ASP A 944 20.76 14.78 -9.73
CA ASP A 944 21.91 13.94 -10.03
C ASP A 944 21.53 12.44 -9.91
N ALA A 945 20.74 12.08 -8.89
CA ALA A 945 20.22 10.72 -8.74
C ALA A 945 19.27 10.29 -9.86
N MET A 946 18.56 11.22 -10.52
CA MET A 946 17.78 10.90 -11.73
C MET A 946 18.64 10.64 -12.96
N GLU A 947 19.78 11.34 -13.06
CA GLU A 947 20.70 11.24 -14.20
C GLU A 947 21.68 10.07 -14.04
N HIS A 948 22.10 9.79 -12.81
CA HIS A 948 23.09 8.76 -12.43
C HIS A 948 22.56 7.82 -11.35
N PRO A 949 21.46 7.05 -11.60
CA PRO A 949 20.79 6.24 -10.58
C PRO A 949 21.68 5.17 -9.96
N GLU A 950 22.69 4.68 -10.69
CA GLU A 950 23.65 3.68 -10.20
C GLU A 950 24.45 4.15 -8.98
N ASN A 951 24.63 5.46 -8.82
CA ASN A 951 25.37 6.07 -7.70
C ASN A 951 24.51 6.27 -6.44
N TYR A 952 23.18 6.11 -6.55
CA TYR A 952 22.21 6.49 -5.52
C TYR A 952 21.23 5.37 -5.16
N ARG A 953 21.64 4.11 -5.31
CA ARG A 953 20.76 2.94 -5.10
C ARG A 953 20.15 2.89 -3.70
N ASN A 954 20.82 3.44 -2.70
CA ASN A 954 20.38 3.48 -1.30
C ASN A 954 19.81 4.84 -0.86
N LEU A 955 19.60 5.79 -1.79
CA LEU A 955 19.02 7.09 -1.45
C LEU A 955 17.54 6.93 -1.08
N LEU A 956 17.24 7.00 0.21
CA LEU A 956 15.87 6.97 0.70
C LEU A 956 15.21 8.33 0.55
N VAL A 957 13.93 8.30 0.18
CA VAL A 957 13.04 9.46 0.20
C VAL A 957 11.71 9.09 0.85
N ARG A 958 11.09 10.08 1.49
CA ARG A 958 9.73 9.97 2.00
C ARG A 958 8.74 10.41 0.93
N VAL A 959 7.85 9.52 0.51
CA VAL A 959 6.86 9.83 -0.52
C VAL A 959 5.67 10.58 0.08
N SER A 960 4.78 9.92 0.74
CA SER A 960 3.69 10.49 1.54
C SER A 960 3.15 9.40 2.46
N GLY A 961 3.83 9.18 3.58
CA GLY A 961 3.55 8.15 4.58
C GLY A 961 4.55 7.00 4.62
N TYR A 962 5.25 6.68 3.54
CA TYR A 962 6.19 5.56 3.46
C TYR A 962 7.52 5.94 2.81
N ASN A 963 8.53 5.08 2.96
CA ASN A 963 9.87 5.23 2.40
C ASN A 963 10.02 4.46 1.09
N ALA A 964 10.79 5.03 0.16
CA ALA A 964 11.20 4.35 -1.06
C ALA A 964 12.64 4.71 -1.43
N TYR A 965 13.30 3.84 -2.19
CA TYR A 965 14.54 4.24 -2.87
C TYR A 965 14.18 5.16 -4.03
N PHE A 966 14.75 6.37 -4.05
CA PHE A 966 14.41 7.39 -5.04
C PHE A 966 14.56 6.91 -6.48
N VAL A 967 15.58 6.12 -6.74
CA VAL A 967 15.89 5.58 -8.08
C VAL A 967 14.92 4.50 -8.57
N GLU A 968 14.12 3.92 -7.67
CA GLU A 968 13.08 2.92 -7.99
C GLU A 968 11.71 3.55 -8.28
N LEU A 969 11.58 4.87 -8.12
CA LEU A 969 10.32 5.59 -8.33
C LEU A 969 10.07 5.92 -9.81
N ASP A 970 8.80 5.96 -10.17
CA ASP A 970 8.37 6.50 -11.48
C ASP A 970 8.84 7.95 -11.66
N ARG A 971 9.13 8.32 -12.91
CA ARG A 971 9.66 9.64 -13.24
C ARG A 971 8.77 10.81 -12.80
N ASP A 972 7.45 10.64 -12.89
CA ASP A 972 6.52 11.71 -12.50
C ASP A 972 6.56 11.94 -10.99
N LEU A 973 6.70 10.85 -10.21
CA LEU A 973 6.86 10.91 -8.75
C LEU A 973 8.24 11.47 -8.35
N GLN A 974 9.30 11.11 -9.05
CA GLN A 974 10.64 11.73 -8.85
C GLN A 974 10.59 13.24 -9.06
N LEU A 975 9.96 13.70 -10.14
CA LEU A 975 9.81 15.12 -10.46
C LEU A 975 8.91 15.84 -9.43
N GLU A 976 7.87 15.17 -8.92
CA GLU A 976 7.03 15.70 -7.84
C GLU A 976 7.87 15.96 -6.59
N ILE A 977 8.65 14.97 -6.12
CA ILE A 977 9.51 15.11 -4.92
C ILE A 977 10.56 16.22 -5.12
N ILE A 978 11.15 16.31 -6.30
CA ILE A 978 12.08 17.40 -6.65
C ILE A 978 11.40 18.77 -6.55
N SER A 979 10.14 18.87 -6.99
CA SER A 979 9.38 20.14 -7.04
C SER A 979 8.92 20.65 -5.68
N ARG A 980 8.89 19.79 -4.66
CA ARG A 980 8.50 20.18 -3.28
C ARG A 980 9.34 21.37 -2.81
N GLN A 981 8.70 22.29 -2.08
CA GLN A 981 9.38 23.45 -1.55
C GLN A 981 10.57 23.01 -0.68
N GLN A 982 11.75 23.52 -1.05
CA GLN A 982 12.97 23.26 -0.30
C GLN A 982 13.12 24.35 0.77
N MET A 983 13.01 23.94 2.03
CA MET A 983 13.23 24.78 3.18
C MET A 983 14.74 24.84 3.47
N ARG A 984 15.30 26.03 3.62
CA ARG A 984 16.65 26.22 4.14
C ARG A 984 16.53 26.34 5.66
N VAL A 985 17.28 25.54 6.34
CA VAL A 985 17.35 25.49 7.79
C VAL A 985 18.79 25.66 8.19
#